data_2f043b426a56f0d85eb6cc497b5dfce3
#
_entry.id   2f043b426a56f0d85eb6cc497b5dfce3
#
_cell.length_a   1.000
_cell.length_b   1.000
_cell.length_c   1.000
_cell.angle_alpha   90.00
_cell.angle_beta   90.00
_cell.angle_gamma   90.00
#
_symmetry.space_group_name_H-M   'P 1'
#
loop_
_entity.id
_entity.type
_entity.pdbx_description
1 polymer ?
#
loop_
_entity_poly.entity_id
_entity_poly.type
_entity_poly.pdbx_seq_one_letter_code
_entity_poly.pdbx_strand_id
1 'polypeptide(L)'
;MEMNNLFRLACLLGPVIGGLWIATQKFAALLQYDGILGIPFILQGQPYYLPWKYLSWYFSLHSYIPELFKHTNLYAFGGFIVGLLLLLLVQPPRRLDSHGSAHWGAYEDILNMELISAGGVVVGLYDNAFVRGLTSFVRSVDKIKKEKVSFAEMDYDKRLDKKRDQLMERLLHLQGTLTAETAEPKKLQTAIGRVQKKLDLLPDYDARRENPFTVYPWVWFHKKLFQLYLHCPHFYLRDNSNKHLAVIAPTRTGKGVGLIIPTLLGGWKASVIVNDIKSENWGITAGCRKRMGQKVIKFEPTADDGSSARWNPLDEIPIGNPEEVSAAQNLAYILADYEGKGKLDHWGSNAATVIMVVILHLRYAHFADPGHYPSAPTLYSVASFLKANIVPMVDEAGNPVMEYCDEEGNVYDKPHPNCKEQQKVNAKGFLATLKELQNFEHVPDEGIRIREWDKVQEKYVEREFDARDLKAMYPLASSLDYIPNTHPIIYQNFVDILSKPENECGSIISTANTALKEYLDPILAKNTIVSDFCIDDLMNYKKPVSLYLVTPPSDLLRLAPIFRLFFEMMVKHHAKKIGTYENGQAKTVYRHKCLFLMDEFSSLGNLQSFAATLSYIAGYGMKVFLINQGLPQINGIYGKDNQILMNCHLQIFYSPNDNDTGKYAESLLGNKTILVESVSDSGFFSNKQYSKSATSRALMTADELKRLGDQEILIASGSPPILTDKVKYYENDFFLTKLKDAPAVSDVIRDNPYPEREALLAGQQPKRKKQQQSPVWEEAKPVKKSAEPIWQETAGREGEK
;
A
#
# COMPACT_ATOMS: atom_id res chain seq x y z
N MET A 1 -25.99 -23.70 -16.18
CA MET A 1 -25.92 -22.60 -17.16
C MET A 1 -25.10 -22.96 -18.40
N GLU A 2 -24.02 -23.74 -18.29
CA GLU A 2 -23.12 -24.12 -19.40
C GLU A 2 -23.76 -25.07 -20.43
N MET A 3 -24.55 -26.03 -20.01
CA MET A 3 -25.18 -27.00 -20.91
C MET A 3 -26.16 -26.35 -21.89
N ASN A 4 -26.87 -25.28 -21.48
CA ASN A 4 -27.78 -24.55 -22.35
C ASN A 4 -27.07 -23.71 -23.42
N ASN A 5 -25.92 -23.15 -23.12
CA ASN A 5 -25.13 -22.39 -24.10
C ASN A 5 -24.47 -23.32 -25.12
N LEU A 6 -24.02 -24.49 -24.69
CA LEU A 6 -23.50 -25.53 -25.60
C LEU A 6 -24.59 -26.05 -26.52
N PHE A 7 -25.80 -26.25 -25.99
CA PHE A 7 -26.97 -26.67 -26.77
C PHE A 7 -27.38 -25.60 -27.79
N ARG A 8 -27.42 -24.33 -27.40
CA ARG A 8 -27.68 -23.22 -28.32
C ARG A 8 -26.64 -23.10 -29.43
N LEU A 9 -25.37 -23.27 -29.08
CA LEU A 9 -24.29 -23.29 -30.06
C LEU A 9 -24.40 -24.46 -31.02
N ALA A 10 -24.77 -25.63 -30.54
CA ALA A 10 -25.04 -26.80 -31.36
C ALA A 10 -26.26 -26.61 -32.30
N CYS A 11 -27.32 -25.96 -31.82
CA CYS A 11 -28.48 -25.60 -32.63
C CYS A 11 -28.14 -24.60 -33.77
N LEU A 12 -27.17 -23.71 -33.56
CA LEU A 12 -26.66 -22.81 -34.59
C LEU A 12 -25.69 -23.52 -35.54
N LEU A 13 -24.65 -24.13 -35.01
CA LEU A 13 -23.56 -24.70 -35.80
C LEU A 13 -23.95 -25.98 -36.54
N GLY A 14 -24.80 -26.81 -35.97
CA GLY A 14 -25.23 -28.08 -36.60
C GLY A 14 -25.85 -27.88 -37.99
N PRO A 15 -26.89 -27.05 -38.13
CA PRO A 15 -27.49 -26.77 -39.44
C PRO A 15 -26.55 -26.03 -40.40
N VAL A 16 -25.66 -25.11 -39.87
CA VAL A 16 -24.68 -24.43 -40.71
C VAL A 16 -23.68 -25.42 -41.30
N ILE A 17 -23.12 -26.32 -40.50
CA ILE A 17 -22.23 -27.37 -40.96
C ILE A 17 -22.97 -28.34 -41.92
N GLY A 18 -24.21 -28.71 -41.59
CA GLY A 18 -25.05 -29.55 -42.46
C GLY A 18 -25.30 -28.92 -43.83
N GLY A 19 -25.69 -27.63 -43.84
CA GLY A 19 -25.90 -26.86 -45.06
C GLY A 19 -24.63 -26.73 -45.92
N LEU A 20 -23.48 -26.45 -45.29
CA LEU A 20 -22.18 -26.47 -45.97
C LEU A 20 -21.82 -27.85 -46.48
N TRP A 21 -22.11 -28.89 -45.73
CA TRP A 21 -21.89 -30.27 -46.23
C TRP A 21 -22.70 -30.56 -47.48
N ILE A 22 -23.99 -30.27 -47.45
CA ILE A 22 -24.87 -30.50 -48.61
C ILE A 22 -24.42 -29.66 -49.82
N ALA A 23 -24.05 -28.39 -49.58
CA ALA A 23 -23.50 -27.52 -50.61
C ALA A 23 -22.21 -28.10 -51.23
N THR A 24 -21.30 -28.60 -50.38
CA THR A 24 -20.05 -29.21 -50.80
C THR A 24 -20.31 -30.44 -51.70
N GLN A 25 -21.14 -31.38 -51.23
CA GLN A 25 -21.41 -32.61 -52.01
C GLN A 25 -22.18 -32.33 -53.33
N LYS A 26 -23.13 -31.42 -53.31
CA LYS A 26 -23.87 -30.98 -54.49
C LYS A 26 -22.93 -30.31 -55.53
N PHE A 27 -22.04 -29.43 -55.06
CA PHE A 27 -21.07 -28.77 -55.92
C PHE A 27 -20.11 -29.80 -56.56
N ALA A 28 -19.60 -30.74 -55.76
CA ALA A 28 -18.73 -31.80 -56.23
C ALA A 28 -19.44 -32.73 -57.27
N ALA A 29 -20.71 -33.06 -57.00
CA ALA A 29 -21.49 -33.89 -57.89
C ALA A 29 -21.78 -33.18 -59.22
N LEU A 30 -22.07 -31.89 -59.24
CA LEU A 30 -22.29 -31.07 -60.41
C LEU A 30 -21.05 -30.96 -61.28
N LEU A 31 -19.84 -31.01 -60.69
CA LEU A 31 -18.57 -31.07 -61.39
C LEU A 31 -18.06 -32.50 -61.64
N GLN A 32 -18.94 -33.49 -61.50
CA GLN A 32 -18.65 -34.91 -61.69
C GLN A 32 -17.40 -35.38 -60.96
N TYR A 33 -17.13 -34.79 -59.74
CA TYR A 33 -15.95 -35.08 -58.91
C TYR A 33 -14.59 -34.83 -59.61
N ASP A 34 -14.52 -33.83 -60.47
CA ASP A 34 -13.30 -33.44 -61.19
C ASP A 34 -12.07 -33.31 -60.27
N GLY A 35 -10.92 -33.67 -60.78
CA GLY A 35 -9.65 -33.61 -60.06
C GLY A 35 -9.25 -32.22 -59.53
N ILE A 36 -9.80 -31.16 -60.09
CA ILE A 36 -9.65 -29.75 -59.63
C ILE A 36 -10.11 -29.57 -58.18
N LEU A 37 -11.08 -30.40 -57.71
CA LEU A 37 -11.66 -30.33 -56.36
C LEU A 37 -10.72 -30.90 -55.29
N GLY A 38 -9.61 -31.52 -55.68
CA GLY A 38 -8.67 -32.14 -54.79
C GLY A 38 -9.06 -33.57 -54.43
N ILE A 39 -8.34 -34.20 -53.50
CA ILE A 39 -8.53 -35.59 -53.09
C ILE A 39 -9.76 -35.72 -52.20
N PRO A 40 -10.81 -36.50 -52.61
CA PRO A 40 -11.93 -36.83 -51.73
C PRO A 40 -11.53 -37.93 -50.73
N PHE A 41 -12.29 -38.04 -49.64
CA PHE A 41 -12.27 -39.26 -48.83
C PHE A 41 -13.35 -40.24 -49.34
N ILE A 42 -13.05 -41.53 -49.37
CA ILE A 42 -13.94 -42.53 -49.89
C ILE A 42 -14.68 -43.20 -48.73
N LEU A 43 -15.99 -43.14 -48.74
CA LEU A 43 -16.86 -43.82 -47.78
C LEU A 43 -17.81 -44.74 -48.56
N GLN A 44 -17.78 -46.02 -48.30
CA GLN A 44 -18.62 -47.04 -48.98
C GLN A 44 -18.53 -46.97 -50.52
N GLY A 45 -17.34 -46.68 -51.05
CA GLY A 45 -17.10 -46.58 -52.47
C GLY A 45 -17.54 -45.25 -53.16
N GLN A 46 -18.09 -44.33 -52.41
CA GLN A 46 -18.52 -43.01 -52.90
C GLN A 46 -17.51 -41.89 -52.41
N PRO A 47 -17.17 -40.95 -53.28
CA PRO A 47 -16.31 -39.87 -52.94
C PRO A 47 -17.07 -38.77 -52.16
N TYR A 48 -16.44 -38.29 -51.07
CA TYR A 48 -16.97 -37.23 -50.22
C TYR A 48 -15.92 -36.17 -49.94
N TYR A 49 -16.36 -34.94 -49.73
CA TYR A 49 -15.49 -33.81 -49.34
C TYR A 49 -15.97 -33.22 -48.01
N LEU A 50 -15.05 -32.70 -47.25
CA LEU A 50 -15.32 -32.06 -45.96
C LEU A 50 -16.07 -30.72 -46.13
N PRO A 51 -17.00 -30.32 -45.23
CA PRO A 51 -17.87 -29.15 -45.44
C PRO A 51 -17.13 -27.83 -45.71
N TRP A 52 -15.97 -27.65 -45.11
CA TRP A 52 -15.16 -26.43 -45.31
C TRP A 52 -14.44 -26.33 -46.65
N LYS A 53 -14.39 -27.40 -47.45
CA LYS A 53 -13.86 -27.37 -48.81
C LYS A 53 -14.71 -26.47 -49.70
N TYR A 54 -16.01 -26.33 -49.41
CA TYR A 54 -16.88 -25.44 -50.16
C TYR A 54 -16.41 -23.97 -50.10
N LEU A 55 -15.98 -23.50 -48.94
CA LEU A 55 -15.42 -22.16 -48.80
C LEU A 55 -14.12 -21.98 -49.56
N SER A 56 -13.24 -22.99 -49.53
CA SER A 56 -11.98 -22.95 -50.28
C SER A 56 -12.28 -22.90 -51.81
N TRP A 57 -13.20 -23.73 -52.31
CA TRP A 57 -13.60 -23.69 -53.72
C TRP A 57 -14.29 -22.38 -54.11
N TYR A 58 -15.08 -21.82 -53.20
CA TYR A 58 -15.73 -20.52 -53.43
C TYR A 58 -14.67 -19.43 -53.72
N PHE A 59 -13.65 -19.31 -52.89
CA PHE A 59 -12.58 -18.32 -53.10
C PHE A 59 -11.71 -18.62 -54.35
N SER A 60 -11.54 -19.86 -54.74
CA SER A 60 -10.64 -20.20 -55.86
C SER A 60 -11.37 -20.32 -57.19
N LEU A 61 -12.64 -20.73 -57.23
CA LEU A 61 -13.37 -21.08 -58.47
C LEU A 61 -14.56 -20.19 -58.80
N HIS A 62 -15.01 -19.33 -57.84
CA HIS A 62 -16.21 -18.50 -58.03
C HIS A 62 -16.09 -17.58 -59.25
N SER A 63 -14.92 -17.03 -59.58
CA SER A 63 -14.69 -16.16 -60.72
C SER A 63 -14.79 -16.90 -62.05
N TYR A 64 -14.62 -18.20 -62.06
CA TYR A 64 -14.65 -19.03 -63.28
C TYR A 64 -16.04 -19.68 -63.53
N ILE A 65 -16.74 -20.07 -62.48
CA ILE A 65 -18.04 -20.77 -62.54
C ILE A 65 -19.08 -20.22 -61.59
N PRO A 66 -19.46 -18.93 -61.71
CA PRO A 66 -20.35 -18.26 -60.75
C PRO A 66 -21.76 -18.87 -60.71
N GLU A 67 -22.29 -19.37 -61.79
CA GLU A 67 -23.63 -19.95 -61.86
C GLU A 67 -23.78 -21.22 -61.01
N LEU A 68 -22.77 -22.06 -60.97
CA LEU A 68 -22.78 -23.22 -60.08
C LEU A 68 -22.87 -22.89 -58.61
N PHE A 69 -22.17 -21.82 -58.23
CA PHE A 69 -22.22 -21.30 -56.86
C PHE A 69 -23.56 -20.67 -56.51
N LYS A 70 -24.27 -20.02 -57.46
CA LYS A 70 -25.62 -19.52 -57.20
C LYS A 70 -26.56 -20.62 -56.75
N HIS A 71 -26.54 -21.77 -57.36
CA HIS A 71 -27.37 -22.92 -57.02
C HIS A 71 -26.96 -23.56 -55.70
N THR A 72 -25.67 -23.71 -55.47
CA THR A 72 -25.17 -24.41 -54.27
C THR A 72 -25.11 -23.55 -53.05
N ASN A 73 -24.95 -22.24 -53.21
CA ASN A 73 -25.03 -21.26 -52.09
C ASN A 73 -26.41 -21.32 -51.38
N LEU A 74 -27.47 -21.67 -52.09
CA LEU A 74 -28.81 -21.80 -51.50
C LEU A 74 -28.82 -22.81 -50.35
N TYR A 75 -28.08 -23.91 -50.45
CA TYR A 75 -28.01 -24.94 -49.40
C TYR A 75 -27.21 -24.46 -48.20
N ALA A 76 -26.08 -23.79 -48.45
CA ALA A 76 -25.24 -23.24 -47.41
C ALA A 76 -25.98 -22.14 -46.65
N PHE A 77 -26.66 -21.23 -47.36
CA PHE A 77 -27.48 -20.16 -46.79
C PHE A 77 -28.73 -20.70 -46.10
N GLY A 78 -29.37 -21.72 -46.66
CA GLY A 78 -30.49 -22.43 -46.01
C GLY A 78 -30.10 -23.02 -44.65
N GLY A 79 -28.93 -23.65 -44.55
CA GLY A 79 -28.41 -24.14 -43.29
C GLY A 79 -28.18 -23.05 -42.28
N PHE A 80 -27.69 -21.89 -42.70
CA PHE A 80 -27.50 -20.72 -41.85
C PHE A 80 -28.86 -20.18 -41.32
N ILE A 81 -29.87 -20.04 -42.20
CA ILE A 81 -31.22 -19.59 -41.82
C ILE A 81 -31.86 -20.55 -40.82
N VAL A 82 -31.77 -21.85 -41.07
CA VAL A 82 -32.30 -22.87 -40.13
C VAL A 82 -31.60 -22.79 -38.78
N GLY A 83 -30.26 -22.63 -38.75
CA GLY A 83 -29.53 -22.46 -37.52
C GLY A 83 -29.94 -21.20 -36.74
N LEU A 84 -30.18 -20.08 -37.44
CA LEU A 84 -30.66 -18.85 -36.84
C LEU A 84 -32.09 -18.99 -36.28
N LEU A 85 -32.98 -19.66 -37.03
CA LEU A 85 -34.36 -19.93 -36.58
C LEU A 85 -34.36 -20.83 -35.32
N LEU A 86 -33.56 -21.89 -35.32
CA LEU A 86 -33.43 -22.75 -34.14
C LEU A 86 -32.88 -21.99 -32.94
N LEU A 87 -31.90 -21.10 -33.14
CA LEU A 87 -31.38 -20.24 -32.08
C LEU A 87 -32.44 -19.33 -31.48
N LEU A 88 -33.36 -18.77 -32.33
CA LEU A 88 -34.46 -17.92 -31.88
C LEU A 88 -35.56 -18.72 -31.12
N LEU A 89 -35.72 -19.99 -31.44
CA LEU A 89 -36.68 -20.87 -30.77
C LEU A 89 -36.20 -21.32 -29.37
N VAL A 90 -34.88 -21.41 -29.18
CA VAL A 90 -34.29 -21.78 -27.88
C VAL A 90 -34.20 -20.52 -27.00
N GLN A 91 -35.27 -20.17 -26.33
CA GLN A 91 -35.28 -19.05 -25.39
C GLN A 91 -34.41 -19.34 -24.17
N PRO A 92 -33.74 -18.32 -23.59
CA PRO A 92 -33.08 -18.49 -22.31
C PRO A 92 -34.10 -18.83 -21.23
N PRO A 93 -33.77 -19.67 -20.24
CA PRO A 93 -34.67 -19.97 -19.14
C PRO A 93 -35.07 -18.68 -18.42
N ARG A 94 -36.36 -18.47 -18.20
CA ARG A 94 -36.88 -17.33 -17.42
C ARG A 94 -36.36 -17.45 -16.00
N ARG A 95 -35.77 -16.37 -15.45
CA ARG A 95 -35.40 -16.30 -14.04
C ARG A 95 -36.66 -16.27 -13.19
N LEU A 96 -36.66 -17.06 -12.13
CA LEU A 96 -37.72 -17.05 -11.12
C LEU A 96 -37.29 -16.10 -10.02
N ASP A 97 -37.99 -14.98 -9.87
CA ASP A 97 -37.62 -13.92 -8.94
C ASP A 97 -38.64 -13.70 -7.82
N SER A 98 -39.63 -14.61 -7.70
CA SER A 98 -40.77 -14.45 -6.77
C SER A 98 -40.38 -14.39 -5.29
N HIS A 99 -39.27 -15.00 -4.87
CA HIS A 99 -38.76 -15.06 -3.50
C HIS A 99 -37.35 -14.54 -3.34
N GLY A 100 -36.78 -13.91 -4.39
CA GLY A 100 -35.42 -13.32 -4.39
C GLY A 100 -34.80 -13.36 -5.78
N SER A 101 -34.15 -12.26 -6.16
CA SER A 101 -33.52 -12.05 -7.48
C SER A 101 -32.00 -12.19 -7.47
N ALA A 102 -31.40 -12.52 -6.31
CA ALA A 102 -29.96 -12.61 -6.18
C ALA A 102 -29.34 -13.67 -7.11
N HIS A 103 -28.29 -13.32 -7.81
CA HIS A 103 -27.57 -14.18 -8.74
C HIS A 103 -26.11 -13.77 -8.82
N TRP A 104 -25.27 -14.69 -9.27
CA TRP A 104 -23.85 -14.37 -9.51
C TRP A 104 -23.72 -13.47 -10.73
N GLY A 105 -22.90 -12.45 -10.60
CA GLY A 105 -22.57 -11.53 -11.69
C GLY A 105 -21.90 -12.25 -12.87
N ALA A 106 -22.24 -11.81 -14.07
CA ALA A 106 -21.68 -12.26 -15.32
C ALA A 106 -20.55 -11.32 -15.79
N TYR A 107 -19.94 -11.62 -16.95
CA TYR A 107 -18.89 -10.80 -17.53
C TYR A 107 -19.33 -9.34 -17.78
N GLU A 108 -20.59 -9.13 -18.16
CA GLU A 108 -21.16 -7.78 -18.35
C GLU A 108 -21.17 -6.97 -17.05
N ASP A 109 -21.47 -7.63 -15.93
CA ASP A 109 -21.45 -6.98 -14.62
C ASP A 109 -20.03 -6.57 -14.22
N ILE A 110 -19.02 -7.40 -14.55
CA ILE A 110 -17.60 -7.08 -14.33
C ILE A 110 -17.18 -5.84 -15.15
N LEU A 111 -17.66 -5.73 -16.40
CA LEU A 111 -17.43 -4.56 -17.23
C LEU A 111 -18.08 -3.30 -16.66
N ASN A 112 -19.34 -3.42 -16.20
CA ASN A 112 -20.08 -2.32 -15.59
C ASN A 112 -19.44 -1.85 -14.27
N MET A 113 -18.78 -2.76 -13.54
CA MET A 113 -18.01 -2.46 -12.33
C MET A 113 -16.64 -1.87 -12.62
N GLU A 114 -16.23 -1.74 -13.89
CA GLU A 114 -14.92 -1.25 -14.35
C GLU A 114 -13.72 -2.03 -13.76
N LEU A 115 -13.92 -3.30 -13.45
CA LEU A 115 -12.86 -4.15 -12.87
C LEU A 115 -11.86 -4.67 -13.91
N ILE A 116 -12.10 -4.41 -15.21
CA ILE A 116 -11.15 -4.72 -16.28
C ILE A 116 -10.33 -3.49 -16.61
N SER A 117 -9.21 -3.37 -15.95
CA SER A 117 -8.32 -2.20 -16.04
C SER A 117 -6.85 -2.62 -16.18
N ALA A 118 -6.05 -1.79 -16.87
CA ALA A 118 -4.61 -2.00 -17.02
C ALA A 118 -3.81 -1.75 -15.73
N GLY A 119 -4.42 -1.11 -14.74
CA GLY A 119 -3.84 -0.80 -13.43
C GLY A 119 -4.93 -0.76 -12.36
N GLY A 120 -4.54 -0.70 -11.12
CA GLY A 120 -5.44 -0.64 -9.98
C GLY A 120 -5.11 -1.68 -8.92
N VAL A 121 -5.94 -1.77 -7.88
CA VAL A 121 -5.83 -2.80 -6.86
C VAL A 121 -6.29 -4.13 -7.44
N VAL A 122 -5.47 -5.17 -7.34
CA VAL A 122 -5.83 -6.52 -7.78
C VAL A 122 -6.85 -7.08 -6.79
N VAL A 123 -8.01 -7.51 -7.29
CA VAL A 123 -9.15 -7.93 -6.48
C VAL A 123 -9.65 -9.33 -6.82
N GLY A 124 -8.97 -10.04 -7.70
CA GLY A 124 -9.29 -11.43 -8.03
C GLY A 124 -8.88 -11.83 -9.44
N LEU A 125 -9.15 -13.08 -9.78
CA LEU A 125 -8.94 -13.66 -11.07
C LEU A 125 -10.28 -14.14 -11.64
N TYR A 126 -10.74 -13.52 -12.72
CA TYR A 126 -11.95 -13.96 -13.38
C TYR A 126 -11.64 -15.06 -14.39
N ASP A 127 -12.08 -16.26 -14.09
CA ASP A 127 -11.87 -17.45 -14.92
C ASP A 127 -13.24 -18.09 -15.23
N ASN A 128 -13.75 -17.87 -16.44
CA ASN A 128 -14.93 -18.62 -16.91
C ASN A 128 -14.49 -19.99 -17.48
N ALA A 129 -15.45 -20.86 -17.78
CA ALA A 129 -15.15 -22.21 -18.28
C ALA A 129 -14.31 -22.20 -19.58
N PHE A 130 -14.52 -21.21 -20.46
CA PHE A 130 -13.73 -21.04 -21.67
C PHE A 130 -12.28 -20.66 -21.36
N VAL A 131 -12.11 -19.68 -20.46
CA VAL A 131 -10.78 -19.22 -20.01
C VAL A 131 -10.08 -20.36 -19.26
N ARG A 132 -10.77 -21.11 -18.40
CA ARG A 132 -10.25 -22.31 -17.70
C ARG A 132 -9.76 -23.38 -18.69
N GLY A 133 -10.58 -23.67 -19.71
CA GLY A 133 -10.21 -24.60 -20.77
C GLY A 133 -8.98 -24.14 -21.55
N LEU A 134 -8.91 -22.86 -21.91
CA LEU A 134 -7.75 -22.27 -22.58
C LEU A 134 -6.50 -22.27 -21.69
N THR A 135 -6.64 -21.95 -20.40
CA THR A 135 -5.56 -22.00 -19.41
C THR A 135 -5.01 -23.39 -19.24
N SER A 136 -5.90 -24.37 -19.06
CA SER A 136 -5.52 -25.78 -18.94
C SER A 136 -4.83 -26.28 -20.19
N PHE A 137 -5.35 -25.93 -21.38
CA PHE A 137 -4.74 -26.27 -22.65
C PHE A 137 -3.33 -25.64 -22.80
N VAL A 138 -3.18 -24.34 -22.53
CA VAL A 138 -1.89 -23.65 -22.59
C VAL A 138 -0.88 -24.26 -21.62
N ARG A 139 -1.29 -24.55 -20.37
CA ARG A 139 -0.43 -25.19 -19.34
C ARG A 139 -0.02 -26.61 -19.76
N SER A 140 -0.95 -27.41 -20.30
CA SER A 140 -0.63 -28.77 -20.76
C SER A 140 0.34 -28.74 -21.95
N VAL A 141 0.15 -27.84 -22.90
CA VAL A 141 1.06 -27.64 -24.03
C VAL A 141 2.42 -27.11 -23.56
N ASP A 142 2.45 -26.20 -22.57
CA ASP A 142 3.70 -25.70 -21.99
C ASP A 142 4.50 -26.82 -21.30
N LYS A 143 3.83 -27.67 -20.51
CA LYS A 143 4.47 -28.82 -19.84
C LYS A 143 5.09 -29.80 -20.83
N ILE A 144 4.36 -30.17 -21.88
CA ILE A 144 4.84 -31.09 -22.92
C ILE A 144 6.00 -30.48 -23.71
N LYS A 145 5.98 -29.15 -23.95
CA LYS A 145 7.03 -28.47 -24.73
C LYS A 145 8.26 -28.13 -23.91
N LYS A 146 8.11 -27.82 -22.59
CA LYS A 146 9.28 -27.61 -21.73
C LYS A 146 10.20 -28.83 -21.73
N GLU A 147 9.66 -30.02 -21.68
CA GLU A 147 10.48 -31.23 -21.78
C GLU A 147 11.17 -31.39 -23.15
N LYS A 148 10.45 -31.17 -24.26
CA LYS A 148 11.02 -31.30 -25.62
C LYS A 148 11.99 -30.16 -25.99
N VAL A 149 11.70 -28.94 -25.49
CA VAL A 149 12.56 -27.77 -25.76
C VAL A 149 13.85 -27.84 -24.97
N SER A 150 13.82 -28.30 -23.71
CA SER A 150 15.04 -28.53 -22.92
C SER A 150 16.01 -29.48 -23.61
N PHE A 151 15.54 -30.59 -24.20
CA PHE A 151 16.37 -31.52 -24.98
C PHE A 151 16.88 -30.90 -26.29
N ALA A 152 16.03 -30.15 -27.00
CA ALA A 152 16.43 -29.51 -28.26
C ALA A 152 17.44 -28.36 -28.04
N GLU A 153 17.29 -27.60 -26.94
CA GLU A 153 18.24 -26.56 -26.54
C GLU A 153 19.60 -27.16 -26.20
N MET A 154 19.63 -28.23 -25.40
CA MET A 154 20.89 -28.93 -25.05
C MET A 154 21.59 -29.54 -26.27
N ASP A 155 20.86 -30.12 -27.18
CA ASP A 155 21.45 -30.73 -28.39
C ASP A 155 21.96 -29.65 -29.38
N TYR A 156 21.25 -28.54 -29.50
CA TYR A 156 21.66 -27.39 -30.31
C TYR A 156 22.90 -26.71 -29.75
N ASP A 157 22.94 -26.48 -28.43
CA ASP A 157 24.11 -25.90 -27.78
C ASP A 157 25.33 -26.79 -27.91
N LYS A 158 25.21 -28.10 -27.70
CA LYS A 158 26.30 -29.06 -27.94
C LYS A 158 26.83 -29.03 -29.38
N ARG A 159 25.94 -28.86 -30.36
CA ARG A 159 26.35 -28.75 -31.78
C ARG A 159 27.06 -27.44 -32.06
N LEU A 160 26.63 -26.34 -31.46
CA LEU A 160 27.28 -25.04 -31.61
C LEU A 160 28.65 -25.01 -30.91
N ASP A 161 28.75 -25.57 -29.73
CA ASP A 161 30.03 -25.67 -29.01
C ASP A 161 31.03 -26.50 -29.78
N LYS A 162 30.61 -27.66 -30.29
CA LYS A 162 31.44 -28.48 -31.14
C LYS A 162 31.90 -27.76 -32.41
N LYS A 163 31.04 -26.93 -33.02
CA LYS A 163 31.37 -26.13 -34.20
C LYS A 163 32.33 -24.98 -33.85
N ARG A 164 32.16 -24.38 -32.68
CA ARG A 164 33.05 -23.34 -32.13
C ARG A 164 34.45 -23.93 -31.88
N ASP A 165 34.51 -25.07 -31.19
CA ASP A 165 35.76 -25.78 -30.92
C ASP A 165 36.51 -26.13 -32.20
N GLN A 166 35.82 -26.69 -33.21
CA GLN A 166 36.42 -27.00 -34.51
C GLN A 166 36.98 -25.76 -35.26
N LEU A 167 36.26 -24.64 -35.17
CA LEU A 167 36.73 -23.38 -35.75
C LEU A 167 37.90 -22.78 -34.99
N MET A 168 37.89 -22.89 -33.65
CA MET A 168 38.97 -22.42 -32.80
C MET A 168 40.25 -23.24 -33.02
N GLU A 169 40.13 -24.56 -33.06
CA GLU A 169 41.23 -25.47 -33.35
C GLU A 169 41.85 -25.16 -34.73
N ARG A 170 40.99 -24.93 -35.72
CA ARG A 170 41.44 -24.55 -37.07
C ARG A 170 42.12 -23.17 -37.10
N LEU A 171 41.63 -22.21 -36.27
CA LEU A 171 42.25 -20.88 -36.13
C LEU A 171 43.65 -21.00 -35.53
N LEU A 172 43.77 -21.75 -34.43
CA LEU A 172 45.02 -21.99 -33.77
C LEU A 172 46.07 -22.68 -34.66
N HIS A 173 45.61 -23.68 -35.44
CA HIS A 173 46.43 -24.34 -36.41
C HIS A 173 46.93 -23.38 -37.52
N LEU A 174 46.04 -22.52 -38.07
CA LEU A 174 46.42 -21.53 -39.06
C LEU A 174 47.31 -20.43 -38.50
N GLN A 175 47.11 -20.03 -37.25
CA GLN A 175 48.00 -19.07 -36.56
C GLN A 175 49.39 -19.67 -36.27
N GLY A 176 49.44 -20.95 -35.84
CA GLY A 176 50.70 -21.66 -35.61
C GLY A 176 51.53 -21.91 -36.86
N THR A 177 50.87 -21.94 -38.06
CA THR A 177 51.56 -22.07 -39.33
C THR A 177 52.04 -20.73 -39.91
N LEU A 178 51.63 -19.59 -39.30
CA LEU A 178 52.04 -18.26 -39.73
C LEU A 178 53.36 -17.90 -39.05
N THR A 179 54.46 -18.47 -39.49
CA THR A 179 55.85 -18.16 -39.07
C THR A 179 56.53 -17.21 -40.04
N ALA A 180 57.64 -16.61 -39.65
CA ALA A 180 58.34 -15.63 -40.48
C ALA A 180 58.86 -16.20 -41.84
N GLU A 181 58.89 -17.53 -42.01
CA GLU A 181 59.39 -18.25 -43.23
C GLU A 181 58.28 -18.80 -44.13
N THR A 182 57.03 -18.36 -43.92
CA THR A 182 55.94 -18.92 -44.74
C THR A 182 55.95 -18.39 -46.16
N ALA A 183 55.87 -19.26 -47.13
CA ALA A 183 55.95 -18.92 -48.58
C ALA A 183 54.81 -18.04 -49.11
N GLU A 184 53.66 -18.02 -48.51
CA GLU A 184 52.47 -17.20 -48.89
C GLU A 184 51.72 -16.56 -47.66
N PRO A 185 52.33 -15.61 -47.01
CA PRO A 185 51.73 -15.06 -45.75
C PRO A 185 50.39 -14.33 -45.97
N LYS A 186 50.18 -13.72 -47.15
CA LYS A 186 48.88 -13.03 -47.48
C LYS A 186 47.70 -13.99 -47.63
N LYS A 187 47.92 -15.16 -48.19
CA LYS A 187 46.86 -16.18 -48.34
C LYS A 187 46.47 -16.77 -46.99
N LEU A 188 47.46 -16.95 -46.10
CA LEU A 188 47.25 -17.49 -44.77
C LEU A 188 46.51 -16.46 -43.86
N GLN A 189 46.90 -15.19 -43.93
CA GLN A 189 46.18 -14.11 -43.26
C GLN A 189 44.71 -13.98 -43.70
N THR A 190 44.48 -14.14 -45.03
CA THR A 190 43.11 -14.13 -45.56
C THR A 190 42.31 -15.35 -45.06
N ALA A 191 42.94 -16.51 -44.93
CA ALA A 191 42.31 -17.72 -44.37
C ALA A 191 41.99 -17.57 -42.91
N ILE A 192 42.90 -17.01 -42.10
CA ILE A 192 42.70 -16.64 -40.69
C ILE A 192 41.51 -15.69 -40.53
N GLY A 193 41.49 -14.59 -41.30
CA GLY A 193 40.40 -13.62 -41.29
C GLY A 193 39.04 -14.22 -41.65
N ARG A 194 39.00 -15.22 -42.55
CA ARG A 194 37.75 -15.95 -42.88
C ARG A 194 37.27 -16.85 -41.76
N VAL A 195 38.17 -17.49 -41.03
CA VAL A 195 37.84 -18.35 -39.87
C VAL A 195 37.43 -17.49 -38.70
N GLN A 196 38.12 -16.39 -38.45
CA GLN A 196 37.75 -15.41 -37.43
C GLN A 196 36.33 -14.87 -37.68
N LYS A 197 36.05 -14.40 -38.90
CA LYS A 197 34.70 -13.90 -39.27
C LYS A 197 33.61 -14.97 -39.12
N LYS A 198 33.93 -16.25 -39.29
CA LYS A 198 32.98 -17.34 -39.06
C LYS A 198 32.77 -17.60 -37.59
N LEU A 199 33.78 -17.39 -36.77
CA LEU A 199 33.71 -17.47 -35.29
C LEU A 199 32.87 -16.31 -34.74
N ASP A 200 33.10 -15.08 -35.23
CA ASP A 200 32.36 -13.88 -34.85
C ASP A 200 30.88 -13.92 -35.25
N LEU A 201 30.55 -14.68 -36.30
CA LEU A 201 29.18 -14.91 -36.73
C LEU A 201 28.46 -16.03 -35.95
N LEU A 202 29.16 -16.79 -35.11
CA LEU A 202 28.52 -17.76 -34.25
C LEU A 202 27.84 -17.01 -33.12
N PRO A 203 26.55 -17.24 -32.88
CA PRO A 203 25.85 -16.57 -31.79
C PRO A 203 26.50 -16.89 -30.44
N ASP A 204 26.86 -15.85 -29.71
CA ASP A 204 27.37 -15.98 -28.36
C ASP A 204 26.26 -16.42 -27.39
N TYR A 205 26.64 -17.05 -26.27
CA TYR A 205 25.68 -17.59 -25.30
C TYR A 205 24.77 -16.49 -24.76
N ASP A 206 25.29 -15.28 -24.57
CA ASP A 206 24.53 -14.12 -24.09
C ASP A 206 23.66 -13.51 -25.20
N ALA A 207 24.12 -13.43 -26.43
CA ALA A 207 23.31 -13.00 -27.57
C ALA A 207 22.15 -13.96 -27.87
N ARG A 208 22.28 -15.24 -27.57
CA ARG A 208 21.19 -16.22 -27.63
C ARG A 208 20.10 -15.98 -26.60
N ARG A 209 20.47 -15.50 -25.40
CA ARG A 209 19.53 -15.08 -24.38
C ARG A 209 18.82 -13.76 -24.73
N GLU A 210 19.52 -12.83 -25.37
CA GLU A 210 18.96 -11.52 -25.72
C GLU A 210 18.01 -11.60 -26.92
N ASN A 211 18.26 -12.47 -27.89
CA ASN A 211 17.39 -12.63 -29.05
C ASN A 211 17.02 -14.11 -29.32
N PRO A 212 16.21 -14.72 -28.48
CA PRO A 212 15.81 -16.11 -28.57
C PRO A 212 15.00 -16.44 -29.85
N PHE A 213 14.47 -15.43 -30.55
CA PHE A 213 13.68 -15.61 -31.77
C PHE A 213 14.54 -16.17 -32.95
N THR A 214 15.77 -15.70 -33.10
CA THR A 214 16.67 -16.14 -34.18
C THR A 214 17.23 -17.54 -33.96
N VAL A 215 17.33 -17.95 -32.69
CA VAL A 215 17.93 -19.24 -32.32
C VAL A 215 16.85 -20.30 -32.06
N TYR A 216 15.77 -19.91 -31.39
CA TYR A 216 14.67 -20.80 -31.02
C TYR A 216 13.29 -20.16 -31.35
N PRO A 217 12.92 -20.03 -32.62
CA PRO A 217 11.70 -19.32 -33.03
C PRO A 217 10.43 -19.91 -32.39
N TRP A 218 10.37 -21.22 -32.16
CA TRP A 218 9.25 -21.89 -31.49
C TRP A 218 9.17 -21.58 -30.01
N VAL A 219 10.31 -21.54 -29.31
CA VAL A 219 10.37 -21.20 -27.89
C VAL A 219 9.97 -19.74 -27.68
N TRP A 220 10.48 -18.86 -28.60
CA TRP A 220 10.12 -17.46 -28.58
C TRP A 220 8.63 -17.24 -28.82
N PHE A 221 8.05 -17.87 -29.82
CA PHE A 221 6.63 -17.76 -30.16
C PHE A 221 5.76 -18.25 -28.99
N HIS A 222 6.13 -19.38 -28.39
CA HIS A 222 5.43 -19.93 -27.23
C HIS A 222 5.55 -19.02 -26.00
N LYS A 223 6.75 -18.51 -25.70
CA LYS A 223 6.94 -17.53 -24.62
C LYS A 223 6.14 -16.25 -24.87
N LYS A 224 6.09 -15.76 -26.12
CA LYS A 224 5.29 -14.58 -26.46
C LYS A 224 3.80 -14.82 -26.38
N LEU A 225 3.31 -15.97 -26.83
CA LEU A 225 1.91 -16.35 -26.70
C LEU A 225 1.51 -16.49 -25.22
N PHE A 226 2.39 -17.09 -24.42
CA PHE A 226 2.17 -17.24 -22.98
C PHE A 226 2.24 -15.88 -22.27
N GLN A 227 3.16 -15.02 -22.63
CA GLN A 227 3.21 -13.64 -22.13
C GLN A 227 1.97 -12.85 -22.50
N LEU A 228 1.51 -12.90 -23.75
CA LEU A 228 0.25 -12.29 -24.19
C LEU A 228 -0.93 -12.80 -23.36
N TYR A 229 -1.01 -14.10 -23.14
CA TYR A 229 -2.00 -14.75 -22.31
C TYR A 229 -1.95 -14.22 -20.86
N LEU A 230 -0.77 -14.17 -20.24
CA LEU A 230 -0.57 -13.68 -18.87
C LEU A 230 -0.80 -12.17 -18.73
N HIS A 231 -0.56 -11.39 -19.80
CA HIS A 231 -0.76 -9.94 -19.82
C HIS A 231 -2.17 -9.54 -20.29
N CYS A 232 -3.02 -10.51 -20.62
CA CYS A 232 -4.38 -10.20 -21.02
C CYS A 232 -5.12 -9.54 -19.84
N PRO A 233 -5.57 -8.27 -19.97
CA PRO A 233 -6.20 -7.54 -18.89
C PRO A 233 -7.52 -8.16 -18.41
N HIS A 234 -8.06 -9.10 -19.16
CA HIS A 234 -9.31 -9.79 -18.88
C HIS A 234 -9.22 -10.87 -17.79
N PHE A 235 -8.02 -11.25 -17.39
CA PHE A 235 -7.82 -12.33 -16.40
C PHE A 235 -7.68 -11.82 -14.97
N TYR A 236 -7.10 -10.62 -14.78
CA TYR A 236 -6.97 -10.01 -13.47
C TYR A 236 -7.99 -8.91 -13.29
N LEU A 237 -8.88 -9.09 -12.34
CA LEU A 237 -9.78 -8.03 -11.92
C LEU A 237 -8.99 -6.98 -11.13
N ARG A 238 -9.11 -5.72 -11.54
CA ARG A 238 -8.40 -4.59 -10.93
C ARG A 238 -9.33 -3.41 -10.75
N ASP A 239 -9.42 -2.95 -9.53
CA ASP A 239 -10.17 -1.74 -9.22
C ASP A 239 -9.24 -0.51 -9.27
N ASN A 240 -9.43 0.33 -10.29
CA ASN A 240 -8.72 1.60 -10.47
C ASN A 240 -9.55 2.82 -10.07
N SER A 241 -10.74 2.62 -9.54
CA SER A 241 -11.59 3.69 -9.02
C SER A 241 -10.95 4.37 -7.80
N ASN A 242 -11.49 5.50 -7.38
CA ASN A 242 -11.07 6.14 -6.13
C ASN A 242 -11.79 5.57 -4.89
N LYS A 243 -12.73 4.65 -5.08
CA LYS A 243 -13.56 4.09 -4.01
C LYS A 243 -12.73 3.17 -3.10
N HIS A 244 -13.08 3.15 -1.82
CA HIS A 244 -12.39 2.32 -0.83
C HIS A 244 -12.77 0.85 -0.94
N LEU A 245 -11.85 -0.02 -0.50
CA LEU A 245 -12.01 -1.47 -0.49
C LEU A 245 -11.81 -2.02 0.92
N ALA A 246 -12.56 -3.06 1.25
CA ALA A 246 -12.35 -3.85 2.45
C ALA A 246 -12.20 -5.33 2.11
N VAL A 247 -11.28 -6.01 2.76
CA VAL A 247 -11.08 -7.46 2.68
C VAL A 247 -11.28 -8.06 4.04
N ILE A 248 -12.10 -9.09 4.10
CA ILE A 248 -12.28 -9.90 5.30
C ILE A 248 -11.78 -11.30 5.00
N ALA A 249 -10.58 -11.59 5.49
CA ALA A 249 -9.84 -12.80 5.19
C ALA A 249 -9.08 -13.29 6.43
N PRO A 250 -9.44 -14.47 6.97
CA PRO A 250 -8.73 -15.07 8.10
C PRO A 250 -7.24 -15.26 7.83
N THR A 251 -6.47 -15.55 8.88
CA THR A 251 -5.05 -15.86 8.77
C THR A 251 -4.83 -17.09 7.89
N ARG A 252 -3.74 -17.12 7.13
CA ARG A 252 -3.33 -18.22 6.24
C ARG A 252 -4.31 -18.55 5.10
N THR A 253 -5.25 -17.67 4.79
CA THR A 253 -6.16 -17.82 3.64
C THR A 253 -5.60 -17.27 2.33
N GLY A 254 -4.39 -16.70 2.34
CA GLY A 254 -3.71 -16.22 1.14
C GLY A 254 -3.96 -14.73 0.81
N LYS A 255 -4.41 -13.90 1.76
CA LYS A 255 -4.65 -12.46 1.54
C LYS A 255 -3.43 -11.71 1.00
N GLY A 256 -2.25 -11.90 1.61
CA GLY A 256 -1.00 -11.31 1.15
C GLY A 256 -0.61 -11.78 -0.25
N VAL A 257 -0.67 -13.08 -0.46
CA VAL A 257 -0.32 -13.77 -1.71
C VAL A 257 -1.25 -13.38 -2.86
N GLY A 258 -2.56 -13.22 -2.58
CA GLY A 258 -3.59 -13.05 -3.60
C GLY A 258 -3.89 -11.60 -3.95
N LEU A 259 -3.82 -10.69 -2.99
CA LEU A 259 -4.28 -9.32 -3.15
C LEU A 259 -3.15 -8.30 -2.98
N ILE A 260 -2.38 -8.38 -1.87
CA ILE A 260 -1.37 -7.37 -1.52
C ILE A 260 -0.20 -7.41 -2.51
N ILE A 261 0.48 -8.56 -2.58
CA ILE A 261 1.69 -8.72 -3.41
C ILE A 261 1.38 -8.50 -4.90
N PRO A 262 0.31 -9.07 -5.50
CA PRO A 262 -0.08 -8.77 -6.88
C PRO A 262 -0.36 -7.29 -7.14
N THR A 263 -1.02 -6.60 -6.19
CA THR A 263 -1.28 -5.17 -6.28
C THR A 263 0.04 -4.38 -6.32
N LEU A 264 0.99 -4.69 -5.45
CA LEU A 264 2.27 -4.00 -5.36
C LEU A 264 3.22 -4.33 -6.50
N LEU A 265 3.21 -5.57 -7.01
CA LEU A 265 4.08 -6.00 -8.11
C LEU A 265 3.66 -5.47 -9.49
N GLY A 266 2.42 -5.09 -9.71
CA GLY A 266 2.03 -4.66 -11.05
C GLY A 266 0.64 -4.10 -11.21
N GLY A 267 -0.18 -4.13 -10.16
CA GLY A 267 -1.52 -3.57 -10.19
C GLY A 267 -1.48 -2.05 -10.00
N TRP A 268 -1.07 -1.60 -8.85
CA TRP A 268 -1.06 -0.18 -8.48
C TRP A 268 0.27 0.50 -8.82
N LYS A 269 0.24 1.53 -9.67
CA LYS A 269 1.45 2.23 -10.16
C LYS A 269 1.70 3.59 -9.51
N ALA A 270 0.69 4.17 -8.87
CA ALA A 270 0.80 5.45 -8.17
C ALA A 270 1.44 5.27 -6.77
N SER A 271 1.45 6.32 -5.97
CA SER A 271 1.98 6.28 -4.62
C SER A 271 1.22 5.29 -3.73
N VAL A 272 1.91 4.69 -2.77
CA VAL A 272 1.32 3.74 -1.83
C VAL A 272 1.97 3.86 -0.46
N ILE A 273 1.16 3.74 0.58
CA ILE A 273 1.59 3.56 1.96
C ILE A 273 1.15 2.15 2.36
N VAL A 274 2.12 1.32 2.74
CA VAL A 274 1.90 -0.08 3.10
C VAL A 274 2.13 -0.24 4.59
N ASN A 275 1.12 -0.65 5.34
CA ASN A 275 1.30 -1.12 6.71
C ASN A 275 1.82 -2.57 6.66
N ASP A 276 3.09 -2.79 7.01
CA ASP A 276 3.82 -4.05 6.81
C ASP A 276 4.31 -4.61 8.15
N ILE A 277 3.51 -5.47 8.78
CA ILE A 277 3.78 -5.98 10.14
C ILE A 277 4.99 -6.93 10.19
N LYS A 278 5.43 -7.51 9.10
CA LYS A 278 6.49 -8.54 9.09
C LYS A 278 7.66 -8.20 8.18
N SER A 279 7.68 -7.01 7.59
CA SER A 279 8.62 -6.65 6.52
C SER A 279 8.57 -7.58 5.29
N GLU A 280 7.51 -8.40 5.17
CA GLU A 280 7.34 -9.34 4.08
C GLU A 280 7.00 -8.61 2.77
N ASN A 281 6.12 -7.62 2.84
CA ASN A 281 5.72 -6.81 1.69
C ASN A 281 6.90 -5.98 1.17
N TRP A 282 7.72 -5.41 2.05
CA TRP A 282 8.97 -4.76 1.69
C TRP A 282 9.90 -5.73 0.97
N GLY A 283 10.22 -6.88 1.59
CA GLY A 283 11.16 -7.85 1.05
C GLY A 283 10.79 -8.33 -0.36
N ILE A 284 9.51 -8.57 -0.63
CA ILE A 284 9.04 -9.13 -1.91
C ILE A 284 8.84 -8.05 -2.98
N THR A 285 8.39 -6.85 -2.61
CA THR A 285 7.86 -5.90 -3.60
C THR A 285 8.68 -4.63 -3.79
N ALA A 286 9.49 -4.21 -2.80
CA ALA A 286 10.24 -2.97 -2.84
C ALA A 286 11.19 -2.87 -4.04
N GLY A 287 11.92 -3.95 -4.36
CA GLY A 287 12.82 -3.99 -5.51
C GLY A 287 12.10 -3.82 -6.84
N CYS A 288 10.91 -4.40 -6.99
CA CYS A 288 10.07 -4.20 -8.17
C CYS A 288 9.62 -2.75 -8.30
N ARG A 289 9.16 -2.13 -7.21
CA ARG A 289 8.70 -0.74 -7.22
C ARG A 289 9.84 0.24 -7.51
N LYS A 290 11.04 -0.02 -7.01
CA LYS A 290 12.24 0.74 -7.37
C LYS A 290 12.56 0.63 -8.86
N ARG A 291 12.46 -0.57 -9.45
CA ARG A 291 12.62 -0.78 -10.90
C ARG A 291 11.54 -0.08 -11.74
N MET A 292 10.34 0.14 -11.20
CA MET A 292 9.31 0.96 -11.83
C MET A 292 9.63 2.47 -11.83
N GLY A 293 10.76 2.88 -11.25
CA GLY A 293 11.21 4.27 -11.18
C GLY A 293 10.63 5.05 -10.01
N GLN A 294 10.05 4.39 -9.03
CA GLN A 294 9.49 5.03 -7.84
C GLN A 294 10.58 5.29 -6.79
N LYS A 295 10.31 6.22 -5.87
CA LYS A 295 11.05 6.32 -4.62
C LYS A 295 10.49 5.28 -3.66
N VAL A 296 11.39 4.50 -3.05
CA VAL A 296 10.99 3.39 -2.19
C VAL A 296 11.56 3.60 -0.80
N ILE A 297 10.68 3.86 0.14
CA ILE A 297 11.02 4.26 1.51
C ILE A 297 10.55 3.17 2.48
N LYS A 298 11.43 2.77 3.39
CA LYS A 298 11.12 1.91 4.53
C LYS A 298 11.21 2.76 5.79
N PHE A 299 10.14 2.90 6.54
CA PHE A 299 10.14 3.50 7.86
C PHE A 299 9.86 2.42 8.90
N GLU A 300 10.91 2.03 9.60
CA GLU A 300 10.92 1.06 10.68
C GLU A 300 11.49 1.73 11.93
N PRO A 301 10.63 2.30 12.78
CA PRO A 301 11.07 3.15 13.90
C PRO A 301 12.02 2.47 14.90
N THR A 302 12.02 1.15 14.94
CA THR A 302 12.86 0.32 15.83
C THR A 302 14.08 -0.29 15.14
N ALA A 303 14.36 0.08 13.88
CA ALA A 303 15.56 -0.38 13.20
C ALA A 303 16.81 0.32 13.79
N ASP A 304 17.82 -0.46 14.14
CA ASP A 304 19.11 0.01 14.68
C ASP A 304 20.26 -0.05 13.68
N ASP A 305 20.04 -0.75 12.55
CA ASP A 305 21.03 -1.04 11.51
C ASP A 305 21.20 0.06 10.46
N GLY A 306 20.43 1.17 10.54
CA GLY A 306 20.48 2.27 9.58
C GLY A 306 19.79 1.95 8.24
N SER A 307 19.08 0.84 8.11
CA SER A 307 18.34 0.48 6.88
C SER A 307 17.04 1.28 6.70
N SER A 308 16.52 1.87 7.78
CA SER A 308 15.27 2.64 7.83
C SER A 308 15.50 4.10 7.42
N ALA A 309 14.52 4.68 6.72
CA ALA A 309 14.34 6.13 6.67
C ALA A 309 13.90 6.65 8.04
N ARG A 310 14.12 7.93 8.24
CA ARG A 310 13.79 8.65 9.47
C ARG A 310 12.67 9.64 9.20
N TRP A 311 11.84 9.87 10.19
CA TRP A 311 10.74 10.84 10.07
C TRP A 311 10.48 11.51 11.42
N ASN A 312 10.65 12.82 11.47
CA ASN A 312 10.32 13.66 12.62
C ASN A 312 8.97 14.36 12.40
N PRO A 313 7.92 14.01 13.14
CA PRO A 313 6.61 14.64 12.98
C PRO A 313 6.61 16.15 13.17
N LEU A 314 7.54 16.69 13.96
CA LEU A 314 7.63 18.13 14.19
C LEU A 314 8.10 18.90 12.96
N ASP A 315 8.81 18.27 12.03
CA ASP A 315 9.25 18.91 10.79
C ASP A 315 8.07 19.17 9.82
N GLU A 316 6.91 18.52 10.04
CA GLU A 316 5.67 18.79 9.30
C GLU A 316 4.95 20.08 9.73
N ILE A 317 5.36 20.69 10.85
CA ILE A 317 4.75 21.93 11.34
C ILE A 317 5.47 23.11 10.68
N PRO A 318 4.77 23.94 9.87
CA PRO A 318 5.37 25.16 9.34
C PRO A 318 5.64 26.15 10.49
N ILE A 319 6.68 26.97 10.36
CA ILE A 319 7.02 28.03 11.33
C ILE A 319 6.98 29.39 10.63
N GLY A 320 6.49 30.41 11.33
CA GLY A 320 6.30 31.75 10.75
C GLY A 320 5.21 31.73 9.65
N ASN A 321 4.20 30.90 9.82
CA ASN A 321 3.08 30.73 8.91
C ASN A 321 1.78 30.63 9.74
N PRO A 322 0.66 31.28 9.34
CA PRO A 322 -0.60 31.21 10.07
C PRO A 322 -1.14 29.80 10.37
N GLU A 323 -0.66 28.77 9.63
CA GLU A 323 -1.06 27.37 9.83
C GLU A 323 -0.29 26.68 10.98
N GLU A 324 0.75 27.29 11.55
CA GLU A 324 1.61 26.65 12.55
C GLU A 324 0.88 26.22 13.82
N VAL A 325 -0.01 27.08 14.33
CA VAL A 325 -0.78 26.78 15.55
C VAL A 325 -1.72 25.61 15.32
N SER A 326 -2.45 25.64 14.21
CA SER A 326 -3.37 24.57 13.86
C SER A 326 -2.65 23.24 13.59
N ALA A 327 -1.45 23.28 12.99
CA ALA A 327 -0.63 22.11 12.76
C ALA A 327 -0.09 21.54 14.08
N ALA A 328 0.46 22.39 14.95
CA ALA A 328 0.93 21.99 16.29
C ALA A 328 -0.20 21.46 17.18
N GLN A 329 -1.36 22.11 17.14
CA GLN A 329 -2.56 21.70 17.90
C GLN A 329 -3.06 20.33 17.43
N ASN A 330 -3.12 20.10 16.12
CA ASN A 330 -3.51 18.81 15.58
C ASN A 330 -2.54 17.69 15.99
N LEU A 331 -1.23 17.96 15.92
CA LEU A 331 -0.22 17.01 16.36
C LEU A 331 -0.34 16.71 17.84
N ALA A 332 -0.43 17.74 18.67
CA ALA A 332 -0.55 17.60 20.12
C ALA A 332 -1.83 16.86 20.55
N TYR A 333 -2.95 17.11 19.86
CA TYR A 333 -4.20 16.39 20.10
C TYR A 333 -4.04 14.88 19.83
N ILE A 334 -3.41 14.50 18.72
CA ILE A 334 -3.17 13.09 18.36
C ILE A 334 -2.22 12.43 19.37
N LEU A 335 -1.16 13.14 19.78
CA LEU A 335 -0.22 12.65 20.80
C LEU A 335 -0.92 12.44 22.16
N ALA A 336 -1.77 13.38 22.59
CA ALA A 336 -2.51 13.27 23.85
C ALA A 336 -3.57 12.14 23.81
N ASP A 337 -4.11 11.81 22.62
CA ASP A 337 -5.00 10.66 22.42
C ASP A 337 -4.19 9.37 22.18
N TYR A 338 -3.26 9.06 23.06
CA TYR A 338 -2.38 7.89 22.92
C TYR A 338 -3.13 6.55 22.92
N GLU A 339 -4.36 6.50 23.45
CA GLU A 339 -5.23 5.32 23.40
C GLU A 339 -6.04 5.24 22.10
N GLY A 340 -6.15 6.34 21.33
CA GLY A 340 -6.89 6.40 20.08
C GLY A 340 -8.42 6.44 20.25
N LYS A 341 -8.91 7.02 21.35
CA LYS A 341 -10.36 7.13 21.61
C LYS A 341 -11.07 8.18 20.75
N GLY A 342 -10.30 9.07 20.09
CA GLY A 342 -10.83 10.14 19.24
C GLY A 342 -11.53 11.28 20.00
N LYS A 343 -11.61 11.19 21.32
CA LYS A 343 -12.18 12.20 22.20
C LYS A 343 -11.38 12.28 23.48
N LEU A 344 -10.79 13.44 23.73
CA LEU A 344 -10.04 13.71 24.95
C LEU A 344 -11.00 14.14 26.07
N ASP A 345 -10.70 13.70 27.28
CA ASP A 345 -11.30 14.23 28.50
C ASP A 345 -10.69 15.58 28.90
N HIS A 346 -11.04 16.09 30.07
CA HIS A 346 -10.51 17.34 30.59
C HIS A 346 -8.97 17.31 30.69
N TRP A 347 -8.42 16.23 31.23
CA TRP A 347 -6.98 16.09 31.45
C TRP A 347 -6.22 15.95 30.14
N GLY A 348 -6.73 15.11 29.23
CA GLY A 348 -6.16 14.93 27.90
C GLY A 348 -6.20 16.21 27.07
N SER A 349 -7.28 16.98 27.10
CA SER A 349 -7.40 18.26 26.38
C SER A 349 -6.39 19.29 26.85
N ASN A 350 -6.21 19.43 28.17
CA ASN A 350 -5.21 20.33 28.76
C ASN A 350 -3.79 19.82 28.50
N ALA A 351 -3.56 18.50 28.57
CA ALA A 351 -2.27 17.90 28.19
C ALA A 351 -1.91 18.18 26.72
N ALA A 352 -2.89 18.11 25.80
CA ALA A 352 -2.69 18.49 24.39
C ALA A 352 -2.28 19.96 24.28
N THR A 353 -2.88 20.87 25.04
CA THR A 353 -2.49 22.29 25.07
C THR A 353 -1.04 22.45 25.52
N VAL A 354 -0.64 21.80 26.60
CA VAL A 354 0.74 21.83 27.11
C VAL A 354 1.73 21.30 26.04
N ILE A 355 1.43 20.16 25.42
CA ILE A 355 2.28 19.57 24.36
C ILE A 355 2.40 20.53 23.19
N MET A 356 1.28 21.14 22.74
CA MET A 356 1.27 22.13 21.64
C MET A 356 2.19 23.30 21.94
N VAL A 357 2.05 23.89 23.12
CA VAL A 357 2.81 25.08 23.51
C VAL A 357 4.30 24.78 23.60
N VAL A 358 4.66 23.64 24.18
CA VAL A 358 6.06 23.18 24.27
C VAL A 358 6.64 22.92 22.88
N ILE A 359 5.87 22.32 21.96
CA ILE A 359 6.30 22.13 20.58
C ILE A 359 6.60 23.48 19.92
N LEU A 360 5.66 24.43 19.98
CA LEU A 360 5.84 25.74 19.37
C LEU A 360 7.02 26.48 20.02
N HIS A 361 7.12 26.50 21.34
CA HIS A 361 8.23 27.11 22.05
C HIS A 361 9.58 26.56 21.58
N LEU A 362 9.77 25.26 21.62
CA LEU A 362 11.03 24.63 21.23
C LEU A 362 11.36 24.86 19.73
N ARG A 363 10.35 24.93 18.87
CA ARG A 363 10.53 25.24 17.45
C ARG A 363 11.08 26.64 17.23
N TYR A 364 10.54 27.67 17.94
CA TYR A 364 11.02 29.03 17.87
C TYR A 364 12.33 29.24 18.60
N ALA A 365 12.47 28.65 19.79
CA ALA A 365 13.64 28.80 20.66
C ALA A 365 14.93 28.32 19.97
N HIS A 366 14.85 27.25 19.15
CA HIS A 366 15.99 26.80 18.36
C HIS A 366 16.54 27.88 17.40
N PHE A 367 15.65 28.70 16.82
CA PHE A 367 16.07 29.79 15.93
C PHE A 367 16.42 31.07 16.69
N ALA A 368 15.71 31.35 17.79
CA ALA A 368 15.94 32.56 18.59
C ALA A 368 17.18 32.48 19.47
N ASP A 369 17.40 31.35 20.10
CA ASP A 369 18.55 31.11 21.01
C ASP A 369 19.23 29.76 20.71
N PRO A 370 19.98 29.66 19.63
CA PRO A 370 20.72 28.42 19.30
C PRO A 370 21.84 28.09 20.31
N GLY A 371 22.15 29.00 21.22
CA GLY A 371 23.12 28.76 22.31
C GLY A 371 22.57 27.79 23.36
N HIS A 372 21.34 28.01 23.80
CA HIS A 372 20.64 27.14 24.74
C HIS A 372 19.86 26.02 24.06
N TYR A 373 19.37 26.25 22.85
CA TYR A 373 18.62 25.27 22.05
C TYR A 373 19.39 24.90 20.77
N PRO A 374 20.51 24.21 20.87
CA PRO A 374 21.43 23.99 19.75
C PRO A 374 20.88 23.04 18.67
N SER A 375 19.85 22.28 18.99
CA SER A 375 19.24 21.31 18.08
C SER A 375 17.78 21.62 17.85
N ALA A 376 17.35 21.54 16.59
CA ALA A 376 15.93 21.62 16.26
C ALA A 376 15.14 20.50 16.98
N PRO A 377 13.92 20.80 17.47
CA PRO A 377 13.20 19.91 18.36
C PRO A 377 12.75 18.61 17.70
N THR A 378 12.64 17.59 18.53
CA THR A 378 12.14 16.25 18.20
C THR A 378 11.11 15.84 19.24
N LEU A 379 10.38 14.75 19.00
CA LEU A 379 9.48 14.21 20.03
C LEU A 379 10.23 13.83 21.31
N TYR A 380 11.49 13.37 21.17
CA TYR A 380 12.35 13.11 22.31
C TYR A 380 12.63 14.39 23.11
N SER A 381 12.94 15.51 22.43
CA SER A 381 13.22 16.79 23.12
C SER A 381 11.97 17.33 23.81
N VAL A 382 10.78 17.20 23.21
CA VAL A 382 9.50 17.60 23.83
C VAL A 382 9.21 16.75 25.07
N ALA A 383 9.38 15.42 24.98
CA ALA A 383 9.18 14.53 26.12
C ALA A 383 10.18 14.79 27.25
N SER A 384 11.44 15.08 26.92
CA SER A 384 12.50 15.41 27.87
C SER A 384 12.27 16.77 28.53
N PHE A 385 11.78 17.75 27.79
CA PHE A 385 11.49 19.10 28.29
C PHE A 385 10.37 19.06 29.33
N LEU A 386 9.33 18.24 29.13
CA LEU A 386 8.23 18.05 30.09
C LEU A 386 8.64 17.29 31.36
N LYS A 387 9.74 16.52 31.31
CA LYS A 387 10.31 15.91 32.50
C LYS A 387 11.16 16.97 33.20
N ALA A 388 10.60 17.59 34.22
CA ALA A 388 11.28 18.61 35.00
C ALA A 388 12.66 18.14 35.44
N ASN A 389 13.70 18.83 35.00
CA ASN A 389 14.99 18.75 35.63
C ASN A 389 14.92 19.50 36.97
N ILE A 390 15.31 18.82 38.04
CA ILE A 390 15.51 19.44 39.32
C ILE A 390 16.74 20.35 39.19
N VAL A 391 16.53 21.64 38.97
CA VAL A 391 17.61 22.64 38.88
C VAL A 391 17.61 23.40 40.19
N PRO A 392 18.76 23.47 40.89
CA PRO A 392 18.86 24.27 42.12
C PRO A 392 18.55 25.76 41.80
N MET A 393 17.66 26.38 42.57
CA MET A 393 17.51 27.81 42.48
C MET A 393 18.78 28.47 43.00
N VAL A 394 19.30 29.44 42.27
CA VAL A 394 20.45 30.24 42.67
C VAL A 394 20.04 31.71 42.82
N ASP A 395 20.66 32.40 43.77
CA ASP A 395 20.51 33.83 43.96
C ASP A 395 21.24 34.63 42.84
N GLU A 396 21.13 35.97 42.88
CA GLU A 396 21.80 36.83 41.90
C GLU A 396 23.31 36.70 41.89
N ALA A 397 23.90 36.12 42.96
CA ALA A 397 25.31 35.88 43.10
C ALA A 397 25.72 34.45 42.66
N GLY A 398 24.74 33.60 42.25
CA GLY A 398 24.98 32.23 41.80
C GLY A 398 25.06 31.19 42.93
N ASN A 399 24.68 31.53 44.16
CA ASN A 399 24.66 30.61 45.31
C ASN A 399 23.33 29.89 45.38
N PRO A 400 23.30 28.61 45.81
CA PRO A 400 22.05 27.89 46.02
C PRO A 400 21.16 28.61 47.04
N VAL A 401 19.91 28.88 46.66
CA VAL A 401 18.90 29.43 47.61
C VAL A 401 18.51 28.35 48.59
N MET A 402 18.75 28.63 49.89
CA MET A 402 18.44 27.71 50.99
C MET A 402 17.07 28.05 51.57
N GLU A 403 16.21 27.04 51.68
CA GLU A 403 14.98 27.16 52.48
C GLU A 403 15.20 26.46 53.82
N TYR A 404 14.71 27.10 54.87
CA TYR A 404 14.75 26.60 56.22
C TYR A 404 13.31 26.17 56.63
N CYS A 405 13.18 24.90 57.07
CA CYS A 405 11.87 24.38 57.52
C CYS A 405 11.99 23.99 59.00
N ASP A 406 10.97 24.35 59.79
CA ASP A 406 10.84 23.84 61.15
C ASP A 406 10.20 22.44 61.18
N GLU A 407 10.12 21.84 62.37
CA GLU A 407 9.55 20.49 62.54
C GLU A 407 8.03 20.42 62.23
N GLU A 408 7.37 21.57 62.13
CA GLU A 408 5.94 21.73 61.84
C GLU A 408 5.71 21.97 60.33
N GLY A 409 6.78 22.06 59.50
CA GLY A 409 6.68 22.25 58.05
C GLY A 409 6.52 23.71 57.61
N ASN A 410 6.70 24.68 58.47
CA ASN A 410 6.73 26.10 58.10
C ASN A 410 8.05 26.44 57.41
N VAL A 411 7.98 27.18 56.31
CA VAL A 411 9.13 27.55 55.47
C VAL A 411 9.57 28.97 55.75
N TYR A 412 10.87 29.16 55.94
CA TYR A 412 11.45 30.47 56.28
C TYR A 412 12.56 30.81 55.24
N ASP A 413 12.59 32.04 54.77
CA ASP A 413 13.61 32.53 53.81
C ASP A 413 14.97 32.80 54.47
N LYS A 414 15.06 32.73 55.80
CA LYS A 414 16.28 32.97 56.59
C LYS A 414 16.43 31.92 57.69
N PRO A 415 17.68 31.67 58.16
CA PRO A 415 17.88 30.75 59.26
C PRO A 415 16.99 31.08 60.45
N HIS A 416 16.18 30.15 60.90
CA HIS A 416 15.30 30.27 62.04
C HIS A 416 15.76 29.34 63.19
N PRO A 417 15.74 29.74 64.44
CA PRO A 417 16.29 28.95 65.55
C PRO A 417 15.72 27.55 65.72
N ASN A 418 14.52 27.32 65.25
CA ASN A 418 13.82 26.03 65.31
C ASN A 418 14.01 25.15 64.05
N CYS A 419 14.78 25.62 63.07
CA CYS A 419 15.04 24.91 61.84
C CYS A 419 16.36 24.19 61.94
N LYS A 420 16.35 22.86 61.69
CA LYS A 420 17.54 22.11 61.30
C LYS A 420 17.85 22.50 59.88
N GLU A 421 19.09 22.88 59.56
CA GLU A 421 19.55 23.12 58.21
C GLU A 421 19.23 21.89 57.33
N GLN A 422 18.14 21.93 56.62
CA GLN A 422 17.88 20.99 55.52
C GLN A 422 18.16 21.78 54.24
N GLN A 423 19.20 21.37 53.52
CA GLN A 423 19.40 21.78 52.16
C GLN A 423 18.21 21.28 51.32
N LYS A 424 17.15 22.01 51.26
CA LYS A 424 16.13 21.85 50.26
C LYS A 424 16.64 22.60 49.03
N VAL A 425 17.33 21.87 48.19
CA VAL A 425 17.55 22.34 46.85
C VAL A 425 16.21 22.54 46.24
N ASN A 426 15.77 23.83 46.09
CA ASN A 426 14.52 24.12 45.42
C ASN A 426 14.61 23.64 44.01
N ALA A 427 13.97 22.53 43.75
CA ALA A 427 13.88 21.96 42.46
C ALA A 427 12.97 22.83 41.59
N LYS A 428 13.52 23.45 40.55
CA LYS A 428 12.69 24.00 39.50
C LYS A 428 11.94 22.88 38.82
N GLY A 429 10.66 22.67 39.17
CA GLY A 429 9.76 21.82 38.42
C GLY A 429 9.38 22.52 37.10
N PHE A 430 8.72 21.76 36.21
CA PHE A 430 8.24 22.27 34.94
C PHE A 430 7.49 23.59 35.00
N LEU A 431 6.68 23.81 36.06
CA LEU A 431 5.97 25.08 36.28
C LEU A 431 6.91 26.26 36.49
N ALA A 432 8.02 26.07 37.21
CA ALA A 432 9.03 27.14 37.39
C ALA A 432 9.72 27.43 36.04
N THR A 433 9.98 26.41 35.22
CA THR A 433 10.51 26.58 33.86
C THR A 433 9.52 27.37 33.00
N LEU A 434 8.21 27.06 33.03
CA LEU A 434 7.21 27.83 32.29
C LEU A 434 7.15 29.27 32.71
N LYS A 435 7.31 29.57 34.02
CA LYS A 435 7.32 30.93 34.56
C LYS A 435 8.50 31.74 34.04
N GLU A 436 9.66 31.13 33.91
CA GLU A 436 10.84 31.78 33.28
C GLU A 436 10.65 31.98 31.77
N LEU A 437 10.06 31.02 31.10
CA LEU A 437 9.80 31.07 29.67
C LEU A 437 8.65 31.97 29.23
N GLN A 438 7.81 32.42 30.18
CA GLN A 438 6.72 33.35 29.91
C GLN A 438 7.21 34.61 29.22
N ASN A 439 8.45 35.07 29.52
CA ASN A 439 9.06 36.25 28.96
C ASN A 439 10.10 35.93 27.86
N PHE A 440 10.10 34.73 27.33
CA PHE A 440 11.07 34.34 26.31
C PHE A 440 10.81 35.07 24.98
N GLU A 441 11.84 35.69 24.43
CA GLU A 441 11.80 36.36 23.13
C GLU A 441 11.87 35.33 22.00
N HIS A 442 10.74 34.92 21.47
CA HIS A 442 10.65 33.93 20.38
C HIS A 442 11.12 34.50 19.03
N VAL A 443 10.99 35.82 18.86
CA VAL A 443 11.47 36.56 17.70
C VAL A 443 12.23 37.80 18.19
N PRO A 444 13.54 37.71 18.46
CA PRO A 444 14.36 38.82 18.87
C PRO A 444 14.34 39.99 17.88
N ASP A 445 14.78 41.19 18.29
CA ASP A 445 14.76 42.38 17.46
C ASP A 445 15.56 42.22 16.14
N GLU A 446 16.62 41.42 16.15
CA GLU A 446 17.37 41.05 14.95
C GLU A 446 16.65 40.07 14.02
N GLY A 447 15.50 39.56 14.43
CA GLY A 447 14.76 38.53 13.73
C GLY A 447 15.38 37.13 13.82
N ILE A 448 14.72 36.16 13.19
CA ILE A 448 15.17 34.76 13.12
C ILE A 448 15.28 34.32 11.66
N ARG A 449 16.11 33.31 11.38
CA ARG A 449 16.22 32.67 10.06
C ARG A 449 15.59 31.29 10.08
N ILE A 450 14.43 31.17 9.43
CA ILE A 450 13.66 29.94 9.36
C ILE A 450 14.06 29.17 8.12
N ARG A 451 14.25 27.85 8.23
CA ARG A 451 14.55 26.97 7.11
C ARG A 451 13.26 26.36 6.56
N GLU A 452 12.99 26.62 5.29
CA GLU A 452 11.81 26.13 4.57
C GLU A 452 12.21 25.31 3.35
N TRP A 453 11.40 24.28 3.01
CA TRP A 453 11.61 23.48 1.81
C TRP A 453 11.04 24.18 0.58
N ASP A 454 11.91 24.57 -0.36
CA ASP A 454 11.49 25.06 -1.66
C ASP A 454 11.17 23.87 -2.58
N LYS A 455 9.88 23.71 -2.91
CA LYS A 455 9.38 22.64 -3.76
C LYS A 455 9.88 22.72 -5.21
N VAL A 456 10.27 23.91 -5.69
CA VAL A 456 10.74 24.13 -7.06
C VAL A 456 12.22 23.79 -7.19
N GLN A 457 13.00 24.26 -6.22
CA GLN A 457 14.45 24.02 -6.18
C GLN A 457 14.82 22.67 -5.55
N GLU A 458 13.87 21.97 -4.93
CA GLU A 458 14.06 20.71 -4.17
C GLU A 458 15.20 20.82 -3.14
N LYS A 459 15.26 21.97 -2.44
CA LYS A 459 16.25 22.21 -1.39
C LYS A 459 15.69 23.08 -0.27
N TYR A 460 16.34 23.07 0.88
CA TYR A 460 16.03 24.00 1.97
C TYR A 460 16.60 25.38 1.67
N VAL A 461 15.77 26.41 1.87
CA VAL A 461 16.12 27.83 1.76
C VAL A 461 15.90 28.50 3.12
N GLU A 462 16.70 29.52 3.42
CA GLU A 462 16.53 30.34 4.64
C GLU A 462 15.63 31.52 4.30
N ARG A 463 14.68 31.79 5.19
CA ARG A 463 13.79 32.96 5.16
C ARG A 463 13.95 33.75 6.45
N GLU A 464 14.14 35.03 6.31
CA GLU A 464 14.12 35.94 7.46
C GLU A 464 12.69 36.14 7.94
N PHE A 465 12.52 36.20 9.25
CA PHE A 465 11.25 36.41 9.93
C PHE A 465 11.48 37.30 11.14
N ASP A 466 10.81 38.46 11.17
CA ASP A 466 11.01 39.47 12.22
C ASP A 466 9.73 39.69 13.09
N ALA A 467 9.84 40.52 14.08
CA ALA A 467 8.76 40.86 14.99
C ALA A 467 7.54 41.51 14.27
N ARG A 468 7.77 42.17 13.11
CA ARG A 468 6.69 42.77 12.30
C ARG A 468 5.89 41.65 11.61
N ASP A 469 6.57 40.62 11.12
CA ASP A 469 5.93 39.43 10.52
C ASP A 469 5.10 38.69 11.55
N LEU A 470 5.64 38.53 12.77
CA LEU A 470 4.91 37.93 13.88
C LEU A 470 3.65 38.73 14.23
N LYS A 471 3.77 40.06 14.32
CA LYS A 471 2.64 40.96 14.59
C LYS A 471 1.60 40.92 13.46
N ALA A 472 2.05 40.85 12.21
CA ALA A 472 1.17 40.74 11.05
C ALA A 472 0.42 39.40 11.02
N MET A 473 1.05 38.34 11.50
CA MET A 473 0.46 37.01 11.59
C MET A 473 -0.63 36.93 12.68
N TYR A 474 -0.50 37.69 13.75
CA TYR A 474 -1.44 37.75 14.89
C TYR A 474 -1.98 39.16 15.15
N PRO A 475 -2.74 39.76 14.22
CA PRO A 475 -3.18 41.17 14.31
C PRO A 475 -4.12 41.41 15.51
N LEU A 476 -4.89 40.40 15.92
CA LEU A 476 -5.80 40.49 17.07
C LEU A 476 -5.07 40.41 18.42
N ALA A 477 -3.90 39.82 18.47
CA ALA A 477 -3.09 39.73 19.68
C ALA A 477 -2.48 41.09 20.07
N SER A 478 -2.36 42.03 19.14
CA SER A 478 -1.85 43.37 19.42
C SER A 478 -2.78 44.22 20.33
N SER A 479 -4.01 43.74 20.56
CA SER A 479 -4.96 44.33 21.54
C SER A 479 -4.83 43.76 22.93
N LEU A 480 -3.96 42.77 23.13
CA LEU A 480 -3.70 42.13 24.42
C LEU A 480 -2.38 42.64 24.99
N ASP A 481 -2.32 42.83 26.30
CA ASP A 481 -1.08 43.09 27.02
C ASP A 481 -0.21 41.84 27.01
N TYR A 482 0.65 41.69 25.97
CA TYR A 482 1.67 40.63 25.94
C TYR A 482 3.04 41.27 25.74
N ILE A 483 4.08 40.55 26.12
CA ILE A 483 5.46 41.01 26.00
C ILE A 483 5.88 41.08 24.53
N PRO A 484 6.45 42.22 24.07
CA PRO A 484 6.99 42.33 22.71
C PRO A 484 7.99 41.20 22.40
N ASN A 485 8.00 40.76 21.13
CA ASN A 485 8.88 39.69 20.63
C ASN A 485 8.56 38.27 21.17
N THR A 486 7.61 38.14 22.09
CA THR A 486 7.10 36.83 22.53
C THR A 486 5.97 36.36 21.62
N HIS A 487 5.93 35.08 21.30
CA HIS A 487 4.87 34.51 20.46
C HIS A 487 3.53 34.54 21.22
N PRO A 488 2.48 35.23 20.71
CA PRO A 488 1.25 35.48 21.48
C PRO A 488 0.54 34.24 22.00
N ILE A 489 0.43 33.19 21.15
CA ILE A 489 -0.26 31.96 21.53
C ILE A 489 0.52 31.18 22.59
N ILE A 490 1.86 31.19 22.51
CA ILE A 490 2.71 30.55 23.51
C ILE A 490 2.54 31.27 24.85
N TYR A 491 2.63 32.62 24.86
CA TYR A 491 2.46 33.42 26.04
C TYR A 491 1.11 33.20 26.73
N GLN A 492 0.00 33.33 25.96
CA GLN A 492 -1.34 33.18 26.52
C GLN A 492 -1.56 31.79 27.15
N ASN A 493 -1.12 30.73 26.51
CA ASN A 493 -1.29 29.38 27.04
C ASN A 493 -0.37 29.11 28.23
N PHE A 494 0.85 29.70 28.27
CA PHE A 494 1.68 29.62 29.49
C PHE A 494 1.00 30.30 30.66
N VAL A 495 0.43 31.50 30.45
CA VAL A 495 -0.33 32.21 31.47
C VAL A 495 -1.55 31.40 31.96
N ASP A 496 -2.31 30.81 31.04
CA ASP A 496 -3.45 29.96 31.38
C ASP A 496 -3.02 28.75 32.22
N ILE A 497 -1.99 28.04 31.81
CA ILE A 497 -1.48 26.89 32.56
C ILE A 497 -1.00 27.32 33.98
N LEU A 498 -0.24 28.41 34.08
CA LEU A 498 0.28 28.91 35.34
C LEU A 498 -0.80 29.47 36.26
N SER A 499 -1.96 29.84 35.74
CA SER A 499 -3.10 30.33 36.53
C SER A 499 -3.88 29.22 37.24
N LYS A 500 -3.67 27.93 36.81
CA LYS A 500 -4.38 26.78 37.40
C LYS A 500 -3.80 26.39 38.75
N PRO A 501 -4.60 25.77 39.64
CA PRO A 501 -4.08 25.19 40.86
C PRO A 501 -2.92 24.20 40.64
N GLU A 502 -1.96 24.20 41.55
CA GLU A 502 -0.73 23.39 41.41
C GLU A 502 -1.02 21.88 41.24
N ASN A 503 -2.00 21.34 41.97
CA ASN A 503 -2.42 19.95 41.86
C ASN A 503 -3.02 19.64 40.48
N GLU A 504 -3.76 20.59 39.88
CA GLU A 504 -4.32 20.46 38.55
C GLU A 504 -3.19 20.48 37.51
N CYS A 505 -2.27 21.44 37.63
CA CYS A 505 -1.09 21.51 36.75
C CYS A 505 -0.29 20.22 36.80
N GLY A 506 -0.01 19.68 37.98
CA GLY A 506 0.70 18.42 38.17
C GLY A 506 0.03 17.25 37.48
N SER A 507 -1.29 17.16 37.53
CA SER A 507 -2.08 16.11 36.84
C SER A 507 -2.03 16.27 35.32
N ILE A 508 -2.15 17.50 34.81
CA ILE A 508 -2.03 17.79 33.37
C ILE A 508 -0.65 17.40 32.85
N ILE A 509 0.42 17.80 33.56
CA ILE A 509 1.80 17.46 33.17
C ILE A 509 2.04 15.95 33.22
N SER A 510 1.53 15.25 34.23
CA SER A 510 1.61 13.80 34.33
C SER A 510 0.93 13.10 33.16
N THR A 511 -0.24 13.60 32.72
CA THR A 511 -0.97 13.11 31.56
C THR A 511 -0.15 13.33 30.28
N ALA A 512 0.44 14.53 30.09
CA ALA A 512 1.29 14.82 28.95
C ALA A 512 2.55 13.93 28.93
N ASN A 513 3.18 13.71 30.09
CA ASN A 513 4.32 12.81 30.21
C ASN A 513 3.96 11.35 29.86
N THR A 514 2.76 10.90 30.24
CA THR A 514 2.26 9.56 29.90
C THR A 514 2.08 9.41 28.41
N ALA A 515 1.56 10.42 27.73
CA ALA A 515 1.36 10.44 26.28
C ALA A 515 2.67 10.40 25.49
N LEU A 516 3.75 10.93 26.06
CA LEU A 516 5.04 11.06 25.37
C LEU A 516 6.12 10.05 25.82
N LYS A 517 5.81 9.17 26.77
CA LYS A 517 6.81 8.25 27.39
C LYS A 517 7.55 7.37 26.38
N GLU A 518 6.85 6.90 25.33
CA GLU A 518 7.41 5.98 24.33
C GLU A 518 8.50 6.65 23.49
N TYR A 519 8.43 7.98 23.28
CA TYR A 519 9.40 8.73 22.48
C TYR A 519 10.76 8.99 23.20
N LEU A 520 10.91 8.52 24.44
CA LEU A 520 12.16 8.52 25.18
C LEU A 520 13.03 7.29 24.88
N ASP A 521 12.51 6.31 24.11
CA ASP A 521 13.30 5.18 23.62
C ASP A 521 14.43 5.67 22.70
N PRO A 522 15.72 5.31 22.96
CA PRO A 522 16.86 5.81 22.19
C PRO A 522 16.81 5.42 20.70
N ILE A 523 16.30 4.22 20.37
CA ILE A 523 16.22 3.74 19.00
C ILE A 523 15.10 4.50 18.25
N LEU A 524 13.94 4.65 18.90
CA LEU A 524 12.85 5.45 18.35
C LEU A 524 13.27 6.92 18.18
N ALA A 525 13.98 7.49 19.15
CA ALA A 525 14.51 8.84 19.08
C ALA A 525 15.46 9.02 17.88
N LYS A 526 16.38 8.04 17.64
CA LYS A 526 17.28 8.04 16.49
C LYS A 526 16.53 8.07 15.15
N ASN A 527 15.46 7.29 15.02
CA ASN A 527 14.68 7.19 13.79
C ASN A 527 13.62 8.31 13.62
N THR A 528 13.43 9.14 14.65
CA THR A 528 12.55 10.31 14.62
C THR A 528 13.28 11.64 14.79
N ILE A 529 14.60 11.67 14.61
CA ILE A 529 15.41 12.88 14.83
C ILE A 529 15.43 13.82 13.62
N VAL A 530 15.36 13.29 12.41
CA VAL A 530 15.35 14.04 11.14
C VAL A 530 14.28 13.47 10.22
N SER A 531 13.95 14.20 9.15
CA SER A 531 13.01 13.76 8.14
C SER A 531 13.72 13.53 6.81
N ASP A 532 13.89 12.26 6.45
CA ASP A 532 14.38 11.84 5.12
C ASP A 532 13.29 11.98 4.04
N PHE A 533 12.05 12.18 4.46
CA PHE A 533 10.87 12.49 3.65
C PHE A 533 9.84 13.24 4.50
N CYS A 534 8.89 13.92 3.85
CA CYS A 534 7.73 14.53 4.51
C CYS A 534 6.42 13.97 3.93
N ILE A 535 5.33 14.18 4.64
CA ILE A 535 3.99 13.74 4.26
C ILE A 535 3.58 14.27 2.88
N ASP A 536 3.90 15.54 2.59
CA ASP A 536 3.59 16.15 1.28
C ASP A 536 4.25 15.42 0.10
N ASP A 537 5.44 14.85 0.29
CA ASP A 537 6.17 14.16 -0.77
C ASP A 537 5.44 12.91 -1.28
N LEU A 538 4.62 12.28 -0.43
CA LEU A 538 3.92 11.05 -0.79
C LEU A 538 2.94 11.25 -1.95
N MET A 539 2.37 12.44 -2.08
CA MET A 539 1.43 12.75 -3.16
C MET A 539 1.96 13.78 -4.16
N ASN A 540 3.00 14.55 -3.83
CA ASN A 540 3.48 15.68 -4.64
C ASN A 540 4.90 15.54 -5.18
N TYR A 541 5.70 14.56 -4.72
CA TYR A 541 7.04 14.36 -5.26
C TYR A 541 7.00 14.09 -6.78
N LYS A 542 8.07 14.42 -7.51
CA LYS A 542 8.14 14.26 -8.98
C LYS A 542 7.91 12.82 -9.47
N LYS A 543 8.19 11.83 -8.64
CA LYS A 543 7.95 10.40 -8.89
C LYS A 543 6.99 9.86 -7.85
N PRO A 544 6.19 8.83 -8.17
CA PRO A 544 5.39 8.15 -7.16
C PRO A 544 6.26 7.59 -6.03
N VAL A 545 5.76 7.64 -4.82
CA VAL A 545 6.46 7.18 -3.62
C VAL A 545 5.80 5.92 -3.08
N SER A 546 6.61 4.92 -2.76
CA SER A 546 6.18 3.71 -2.06
C SER A 546 6.77 3.73 -0.65
N LEU A 547 5.95 4.03 0.33
CA LEU A 547 6.31 4.03 1.73
C LEU A 547 5.85 2.73 2.39
N TYR A 548 6.77 2.02 3.04
CA TYR A 548 6.49 0.84 3.85
C TYR A 548 6.68 1.20 5.31
N LEU A 549 5.60 1.15 6.07
CA LEU A 549 5.58 1.33 7.52
C LEU A 549 5.77 -0.05 8.14
N VAL A 550 7.00 -0.34 8.54
CA VAL A 550 7.39 -1.66 9.03
C VAL A 550 7.32 -1.70 10.55
N THR A 551 6.62 -2.71 11.07
CA THR A 551 6.49 -2.93 12.52
C THR A 551 6.79 -4.37 12.85
N PRO A 552 7.84 -4.68 13.64
CA PRO A 552 8.02 -6.01 14.19
C PRO A 552 6.81 -6.43 15.03
N PRO A 553 6.36 -7.70 14.96
CA PRO A 553 5.19 -8.15 15.73
C PRO A 553 5.31 -7.94 17.25
N SER A 554 6.53 -7.94 17.79
CA SER A 554 6.81 -7.67 19.21
C SER A 554 6.48 -6.24 19.63
N ASP A 555 6.55 -5.28 18.71
CA ASP A 555 6.44 -3.86 18.98
C ASP A 555 5.12 -3.23 18.51
N LEU A 556 4.16 -4.05 18.03
CA LEU A 556 2.91 -3.56 17.45
C LEU A 556 2.16 -2.59 18.36
N LEU A 557 1.98 -2.94 19.64
CA LEU A 557 1.25 -2.08 20.59
C LEU A 557 2.03 -0.82 20.93
N ARG A 558 3.35 -0.95 21.07
CA ARG A 558 4.23 0.16 21.45
C ARG A 558 4.35 1.20 20.34
N LEU A 559 4.40 0.75 19.08
CA LEU A 559 4.54 1.63 17.91
C LEU A 559 3.21 2.09 17.31
N ALA A 560 2.07 1.51 17.73
CA ALA A 560 0.76 1.93 17.24
C ALA A 560 0.53 3.46 17.34
N PRO A 561 0.93 4.19 18.40
CA PRO A 561 0.75 5.63 18.49
C PRO A 561 1.46 6.41 17.37
N ILE A 562 2.70 6.06 16.99
CA ILE A 562 3.43 6.79 15.92
C ILE A 562 2.83 6.53 14.54
N PHE A 563 2.34 5.31 14.26
CA PHE A 563 1.68 5.03 13.00
C PHE A 563 0.28 5.65 12.93
N ARG A 564 -0.47 5.69 14.04
CA ARG A 564 -1.72 6.48 14.12
C ARG A 564 -1.45 7.94 13.83
N LEU A 565 -0.44 8.51 14.47
CA LEU A 565 0.01 9.87 14.23
C LEU A 565 0.29 10.10 12.74
N PHE A 566 1.03 9.21 12.11
CA PHE A 566 1.37 9.29 10.69
C PHE A 566 0.12 9.30 9.80
N PHE A 567 -0.80 8.33 9.98
CA PHE A 567 -2.02 8.24 9.15
C PHE A 567 -2.95 9.44 9.34
N GLU A 568 -3.12 9.90 10.58
CA GLU A 568 -3.97 11.05 10.85
C GLU A 568 -3.38 12.35 10.29
N MET A 569 -2.07 12.56 10.44
CA MET A 569 -1.38 13.70 9.85
C MET A 569 -1.45 13.67 8.32
N MET A 570 -1.28 12.49 7.71
CA MET A 570 -1.41 12.30 6.27
C MET A 570 -2.78 12.74 5.75
N VAL A 571 -3.85 12.32 6.42
CA VAL A 571 -5.21 12.73 6.06
C VAL A 571 -5.42 14.23 6.28
N LYS A 572 -5.07 14.75 7.45
CA LYS A 572 -5.24 16.17 7.78
C LYS A 572 -4.45 17.09 6.85
N HIS A 573 -3.24 16.69 6.45
CA HIS A 573 -2.42 17.46 5.53
C HIS A 573 -3.04 17.53 4.13
N HIS A 574 -3.50 16.39 3.59
CA HIS A 574 -3.96 16.30 2.21
C HIS A 574 -5.46 16.55 2.04
N ALA A 575 -6.27 16.55 3.10
CA ALA A 575 -7.70 16.85 3.01
C ALA A 575 -8.03 18.36 3.07
N LYS A 576 -7.03 19.26 3.02
CA LYS A 576 -7.23 20.71 3.15
C LYS A 576 -7.81 21.38 1.89
N LYS A 577 -7.44 20.92 0.69
CA LYS A 577 -7.80 21.58 -0.58
C LYS A 577 -8.44 20.58 -1.53
N ILE A 578 -9.72 20.78 -1.83
CA ILE A 578 -10.39 20.14 -2.94
C ILE A 578 -9.89 20.82 -4.22
N GLY A 579 -9.59 20.04 -5.27
CA GLY A 579 -9.14 20.58 -6.55
C GLY A 579 -10.20 21.35 -7.30
N THR A 580 -9.86 21.76 -8.51
CA THR A 580 -10.79 22.39 -9.45
C THR A 580 -11.80 21.35 -9.97
N TYR A 581 -12.99 21.82 -10.34
CA TYR A 581 -13.98 20.96 -10.99
C TYR A 581 -13.83 21.10 -12.52
N GLU A 582 -13.57 19.99 -13.20
CA GLU A 582 -13.57 19.90 -14.66
C GLU A 582 -14.65 18.92 -15.11
N ASN A 583 -15.58 19.35 -15.96
CA ASN A 583 -16.70 18.55 -16.47
C ASN A 583 -17.55 17.88 -15.35
N GLY A 584 -17.76 18.57 -14.22
CA GLY A 584 -18.53 18.08 -13.09
C GLY A 584 -17.81 17.06 -12.21
N GLN A 585 -16.53 16.77 -12.48
CA GLN A 585 -15.70 15.89 -11.65
C GLN A 585 -14.63 16.69 -10.90
N ALA A 586 -14.42 16.37 -9.63
CA ALA A 586 -13.36 16.94 -8.83
C ALA A 586 -12.00 16.45 -9.36
N LYS A 587 -11.14 17.38 -9.77
CA LYS A 587 -9.75 17.09 -10.12
C LYS A 587 -8.87 17.31 -8.89
N THR A 588 -8.16 16.27 -8.48
CA THR A 588 -7.26 16.37 -7.33
C THR A 588 -6.12 17.36 -7.60
N VAL A 589 -5.77 18.14 -6.58
CA VAL A 589 -4.64 19.09 -6.62
C VAL A 589 -3.30 18.37 -6.67
N TYR A 590 -3.28 17.11 -6.21
CA TYR A 590 -2.06 16.35 -5.99
C TYR A 590 -1.57 15.67 -7.28
N ARG A 591 -0.25 15.56 -7.40
CA ARG A 591 0.41 14.96 -8.57
C ARG A 591 0.15 13.46 -8.70
N HIS A 592 0.08 12.76 -7.58
CA HIS A 592 -0.15 11.32 -7.52
C HIS A 592 -1.31 10.98 -6.60
N LYS A 593 -2.12 9.98 -7.01
CA LYS A 593 -3.04 9.31 -6.09
C LYS A 593 -2.23 8.49 -5.08
N CYS A 594 -2.75 8.31 -3.88
CA CYS A 594 -2.12 7.50 -2.85
C CYS A 594 -3.03 6.37 -2.39
N LEU A 595 -2.51 5.14 -2.40
CA LEU A 595 -3.19 3.96 -1.86
C LEU A 595 -2.71 3.73 -0.42
N PHE A 596 -3.64 3.69 0.54
CA PHE A 596 -3.39 3.25 1.91
C PHE A 596 -3.68 1.75 1.97
N LEU A 597 -2.65 0.93 1.86
CA LEU A 597 -2.75 -0.52 1.94
C LEU A 597 -2.47 -0.94 3.39
N MET A 598 -3.55 -1.24 4.12
CA MET A 598 -3.49 -1.53 5.55
C MET A 598 -3.64 -3.03 5.76
N ASP A 599 -2.51 -3.76 5.70
CA ASP A 599 -2.47 -5.17 6.07
C ASP A 599 -2.64 -5.28 7.58
N GLU A 600 -3.71 -5.95 8.02
CA GLU A 600 -4.11 -6.03 9.42
C GLU A 600 -4.47 -4.65 10.03
N PHE A 601 -5.49 -3.98 9.45
CA PHE A 601 -5.97 -2.66 9.91
C PHE A 601 -6.22 -2.60 11.42
N SER A 602 -6.79 -3.65 11.98
CA SER A 602 -7.08 -3.76 13.41
C SER A 602 -5.84 -3.69 14.30
N SER A 603 -4.65 -3.97 13.79
CA SER A 603 -3.39 -3.92 14.55
C SER A 603 -2.96 -2.51 14.96
N LEU A 604 -3.45 -1.50 14.24
CA LEU A 604 -3.18 -0.10 14.54
C LEU A 604 -4.02 0.44 15.72
N GLY A 605 -4.93 -0.39 16.26
CA GLY A 605 -5.85 0.03 17.31
C GLY A 605 -6.95 0.95 16.79
N ASN A 606 -7.49 1.82 17.65
CA ASN A 606 -8.56 2.71 17.28
C ASN A 606 -8.03 3.95 16.53
N LEU A 607 -8.39 4.07 15.25
CA LEU A 607 -8.15 5.21 14.38
C LEU A 607 -9.48 5.93 14.10
N GLN A 608 -10.18 6.37 15.16
CA GLN A 608 -11.54 6.90 15.04
C GLN A 608 -11.62 8.13 14.13
N SER A 609 -10.66 9.04 14.25
CA SER A 609 -10.56 10.22 13.38
C SER A 609 -10.38 9.80 11.91
N PHE A 610 -9.48 8.86 11.62
CA PHE A 610 -9.29 8.31 10.28
C PHE A 610 -10.55 7.59 9.76
N ALA A 611 -11.19 6.76 10.57
CA ALA A 611 -12.42 6.05 10.19
C ALA A 611 -13.56 7.02 9.80
N ALA A 612 -13.70 8.14 10.52
CA ALA A 612 -14.65 9.18 10.18
C ALA A 612 -14.35 9.87 8.83
N THR A 613 -13.08 9.94 8.43
CA THR A 613 -12.67 10.60 7.19
C THR A 613 -12.87 9.74 5.95
N LEU A 614 -13.08 8.43 6.07
CA LEU A 614 -13.29 7.51 4.95
C LEU A 614 -14.41 7.94 3.99
N SER A 615 -15.42 8.65 4.51
CA SER A 615 -16.55 9.11 3.68
C SER A 615 -16.16 10.15 2.63
N TYR A 616 -15.04 10.88 2.79
CA TYR A 616 -14.69 11.99 1.89
C TYR A 616 -13.26 11.96 1.32
N ILE A 617 -12.30 11.23 1.92
CA ILE A 617 -10.88 11.27 1.48
C ILE A 617 -10.65 10.73 0.06
N ALA A 618 -11.57 9.92 -0.44
CA ALA A 618 -11.56 9.47 -1.84
C ALA A 618 -11.54 10.64 -2.84
N GLY A 619 -12.27 11.72 -2.52
CA GLY A 619 -12.31 12.96 -3.32
C GLY A 619 -10.97 13.69 -3.40
N TYR A 620 -10.08 13.46 -2.44
CA TYR A 620 -8.73 14.04 -2.39
C TYR A 620 -7.66 13.14 -3.01
N GLY A 621 -8.03 12.05 -3.67
CA GLY A 621 -7.10 11.12 -4.32
C GLY A 621 -6.47 10.09 -3.38
N MET A 622 -6.98 9.95 -2.17
CA MET A 622 -6.57 8.96 -1.19
C MET A 622 -7.53 7.77 -1.24
N LYS A 623 -7.03 6.61 -1.66
CA LYS A 623 -7.76 5.35 -1.71
C LYS A 623 -7.34 4.45 -0.58
N VAL A 624 -8.29 3.85 0.11
CA VAL A 624 -8.00 2.97 1.25
C VAL A 624 -8.34 1.53 0.90
N PHE A 625 -7.45 0.63 1.25
CA PHE A 625 -7.56 -0.80 1.12
C PHE A 625 -7.36 -1.43 2.49
N LEU A 626 -8.47 -1.68 3.19
CA LEU A 626 -8.49 -2.23 4.54
C LEU A 626 -8.50 -3.75 4.50
N ILE A 627 -7.66 -4.40 5.27
CA ILE A 627 -7.62 -5.84 5.39
C ILE A 627 -7.78 -6.23 6.86
N ASN A 628 -8.75 -7.10 7.15
CA ASN A 628 -9.06 -7.59 8.48
C ASN A 628 -9.28 -9.11 8.44
N GLN A 629 -9.13 -9.78 9.58
CA GLN A 629 -9.31 -11.23 9.67
C GLN A 629 -10.78 -11.62 9.83
N GLY A 630 -11.59 -10.78 10.45
CA GLY A 630 -13.01 -11.02 10.69
C GLY A 630 -13.73 -9.76 11.17
N LEU A 631 -15.04 -9.78 11.07
CA LEU A 631 -15.90 -8.70 11.57
C LEU A 631 -15.76 -8.45 13.08
N PRO A 632 -15.59 -9.48 13.95
CA PRO A 632 -15.40 -9.26 15.38
C PRO A 632 -14.20 -8.38 15.73
N GLN A 633 -13.11 -8.40 14.96
CA GLN A 633 -11.95 -7.52 15.19
C GLN A 633 -12.31 -6.04 14.99
N ILE A 634 -13.03 -5.72 13.92
CA ILE A 634 -13.47 -4.35 13.64
C ILE A 634 -14.46 -3.90 14.73
N ASN A 635 -15.44 -4.74 15.03
CA ASN A 635 -16.48 -4.44 16.02
C ASN A 635 -15.92 -4.31 17.45
N GLY A 636 -14.87 -5.04 17.78
CA GLY A 636 -14.19 -4.95 19.08
C GLY A 636 -13.49 -3.60 19.30
N ILE A 637 -13.00 -2.98 18.24
CA ILE A 637 -12.26 -1.70 18.30
C ILE A 637 -13.20 -0.50 18.10
N TYR A 638 -14.12 -0.58 17.13
CA TYR A 638 -14.93 0.56 16.66
C TYR A 638 -16.39 0.47 17.09
N GLY A 639 -16.80 -0.60 17.75
CA GLY A 639 -18.22 -0.87 18.06
C GLY A 639 -18.97 -1.52 16.89
N LYS A 640 -20.16 -2.07 17.20
CA LYS A 640 -20.99 -2.76 16.19
C LYS A 640 -21.59 -1.80 15.16
N ASP A 641 -21.83 -0.56 15.54
CA ASP A 641 -22.47 0.46 14.72
C ASP A 641 -21.46 1.31 13.93
N ASN A 642 -20.23 0.79 13.71
CA ASN A 642 -19.20 1.50 12.95
C ASN A 642 -19.55 1.56 11.46
N GLN A 643 -19.12 2.63 10.81
CA GLN A 643 -19.38 2.91 9.41
C GLN A 643 -18.24 2.49 8.48
N ILE A 644 -17.22 1.78 8.97
CA ILE A 644 -16.00 1.49 8.21
C ILE A 644 -16.32 0.68 6.95
N LEU A 645 -17.02 -0.45 7.11
CA LEU A 645 -17.37 -1.30 5.97
C LEU A 645 -18.40 -0.66 5.04
N MET A 646 -19.28 0.20 5.56
CA MET A 646 -20.28 0.93 4.76
C MET A 646 -19.60 1.94 3.81
N ASN A 647 -18.46 2.52 4.21
CA ASN A 647 -17.67 3.42 3.38
C ASN A 647 -16.80 2.68 2.35
N CYS A 648 -16.69 1.35 2.44
CA CYS A 648 -15.97 0.53 1.47
C CYS A 648 -16.91 0.03 0.39
N HIS A 649 -16.82 0.62 -0.80
CA HIS A 649 -17.69 0.29 -1.94
C HIS A 649 -17.53 -1.15 -2.42
N LEU A 650 -16.31 -1.68 -2.42
CA LEU A 650 -15.99 -3.05 -2.77
C LEU A 650 -15.57 -3.81 -1.53
N GLN A 651 -16.29 -4.89 -1.22
CA GLN A 651 -15.97 -5.79 -0.12
C GLN A 651 -15.59 -7.16 -0.67
N ILE A 652 -14.49 -7.71 -0.18
CA ILE A 652 -13.95 -8.99 -0.62
C ILE A 652 -13.98 -9.95 0.57
N PHE A 653 -14.58 -11.12 0.37
CA PHE A 653 -14.69 -12.16 1.40
C PHE A 653 -13.93 -13.40 0.97
N TYR A 654 -13.01 -13.83 1.84
CA TYR A 654 -12.42 -15.15 1.82
C TYR A 654 -13.24 -16.08 2.74
N SER A 655 -12.87 -17.38 2.80
CA SER A 655 -13.56 -18.31 3.69
C SER A 655 -13.54 -17.81 5.15
N PRO A 656 -14.68 -17.33 5.71
CA PRO A 656 -14.71 -16.82 7.08
C PRO A 656 -14.62 -17.97 8.09
N ASN A 657 -13.91 -17.75 9.21
CA ASN A 657 -13.83 -18.72 10.30
C ASN A 657 -14.86 -18.45 11.40
N ASP A 658 -15.40 -17.24 11.49
CA ASP A 658 -16.38 -16.84 12.47
C ASP A 658 -17.80 -16.72 11.88
N ASN A 659 -18.80 -16.88 12.75
CA ASN A 659 -20.19 -16.88 12.34
C ASN A 659 -20.73 -15.49 12.00
N ASP A 660 -20.22 -14.45 12.66
CA ASP A 660 -20.72 -13.10 12.45
C ASP A 660 -20.33 -12.60 11.06
N THR A 661 -19.07 -12.83 10.66
CA THR A 661 -18.60 -12.56 9.30
C THR A 661 -19.37 -13.38 8.25
N GLY A 662 -19.58 -14.69 8.53
CA GLY A 662 -20.33 -15.57 7.63
C GLY A 662 -21.77 -15.07 7.40
N LYS A 663 -22.49 -14.74 8.46
CA LYS A 663 -23.87 -14.23 8.39
C LYS A 663 -23.93 -12.84 7.74
N TYR A 664 -22.96 -11.98 8.02
CA TYR A 664 -22.87 -10.67 7.38
C TYR A 664 -22.71 -10.81 5.86
N ALA A 665 -21.75 -11.63 5.40
CA ALA A 665 -21.57 -11.89 3.98
C ALA A 665 -22.80 -12.53 3.33
N GLU A 666 -23.45 -13.52 3.98
CA GLU A 666 -24.71 -14.13 3.53
C GLU A 666 -25.80 -13.07 3.34
N SER A 667 -25.95 -12.14 4.29
CA SER A 667 -26.94 -11.05 4.21
C SER A 667 -26.69 -10.11 3.02
N LEU A 668 -25.43 -9.80 2.72
CA LEU A 668 -25.04 -8.99 1.56
C LEU A 668 -25.26 -9.69 0.22
N LEU A 669 -25.13 -11.02 0.17
CA LEU A 669 -25.35 -11.81 -1.03
C LEU A 669 -26.84 -11.89 -1.41
N GLY A 670 -27.72 -11.74 -0.43
CA GLY A 670 -29.17 -11.79 -0.65
C GLY A 670 -29.71 -13.18 -0.99
N ASN A 671 -30.99 -13.23 -1.31
CA ASN A 671 -31.72 -14.48 -1.56
C ASN A 671 -32.01 -14.70 -3.04
N LYS A 672 -32.00 -15.96 -3.46
CA LYS A 672 -32.46 -16.43 -4.77
C LYS A 672 -33.70 -17.31 -4.62
N THR A 673 -34.54 -17.32 -5.62
CA THR A 673 -35.64 -18.26 -5.69
C THR A 673 -35.17 -19.62 -6.17
N ILE A 674 -35.49 -20.67 -5.43
CA ILE A 674 -35.26 -22.07 -5.82
C ILE A 674 -36.60 -22.80 -5.94
N LEU A 675 -36.68 -23.80 -6.84
CA LEU A 675 -37.79 -24.73 -6.92
C LEU A 675 -37.45 -25.96 -6.07
N VAL A 676 -38.25 -26.21 -5.08
CA VAL A 676 -38.17 -27.41 -4.27
C VAL A 676 -39.24 -28.39 -4.79
N GLU A 677 -38.80 -29.57 -5.16
CA GLU A 677 -39.70 -30.68 -5.54
C GLU A 677 -39.96 -31.53 -4.30
N SER A 678 -41.21 -31.59 -3.90
CA SER A 678 -41.65 -32.54 -2.88
C SER A 678 -42.36 -33.72 -3.57
N VAL A 679 -41.95 -34.91 -3.21
CA VAL A 679 -42.56 -36.17 -3.67
C VAL A 679 -43.38 -36.74 -2.52
N SER A 680 -44.69 -36.82 -2.68
CA SER A 680 -45.53 -37.55 -1.73
C SER A 680 -45.80 -38.93 -2.28
N ASP A 681 -45.44 -39.91 -1.48
CA ASP A 681 -45.70 -41.35 -1.75
C ASP A 681 -46.81 -41.79 -0.83
N SER A 682 -48.02 -42.03 -1.41
CA SER A 682 -49.22 -42.35 -0.65
C SER A 682 -49.53 -43.86 -0.58
N GLY A 683 -48.57 -44.75 -0.87
CA GLY A 683 -48.75 -46.17 -0.67
C GLY A 683 -48.30 -47.07 -1.85
N PHE A 684 -48.29 -48.37 -1.62
CA PHE A 684 -47.66 -49.38 -2.47
C PHE A 684 -48.22 -49.47 -3.92
N PHE A 685 -49.38 -48.80 -4.21
CA PHE A 685 -50.04 -48.82 -5.52
C PHE A 685 -50.44 -47.41 -6.04
N SER A 686 -49.91 -46.32 -5.42
CA SER A 686 -50.29 -44.97 -5.87
C SER A 686 -49.18 -44.31 -6.75
N ASN A 687 -49.60 -43.56 -7.75
CA ASN A 687 -48.69 -42.73 -8.55
C ASN A 687 -48.00 -41.67 -7.66
N LYS A 688 -46.68 -41.58 -7.72
CA LYS A 688 -45.90 -40.54 -7.06
C LYS A 688 -46.40 -39.17 -7.53
N GLN A 689 -46.84 -38.34 -6.59
CA GLN A 689 -47.31 -37.01 -6.88
C GLN A 689 -46.14 -36.02 -6.67
N TYR A 690 -45.76 -35.31 -7.73
CA TYR A 690 -44.68 -34.31 -7.71
C TYR A 690 -45.28 -32.93 -7.56
N SER A 691 -44.96 -32.25 -6.50
CA SER A 691 -45.29 -30.83 -6.30
C SER A 691 -44.04 -29.98 -6.37
N LYS A 692 -44.09 -28.88 -7.15
CA LYS A 692 -43.02 -27.93 -7.23
C LYS A 692 -43.43 -26.64 -6.54
N SER A 693 -42.74 -26.25 -5.49
CA SER A 693 -42.95 -24.98 -4.80
C SER A 693 -41.72 -24.09 -4.93
N ALA A 694 -41.98 -22.80 -5.20
CA ALA A 694 -40.90 -21.80 -5.16
C ALA A 694 -40.66 -21.40 -3.72
N THR A 695 -39.36 -21.36 -3.30
CA THR A 695 -38.99 -20.94 -1.95
C THR A 695 -37.72 -20.05 -2.01
N SER A 696 -37.52 -19.30 -0.95
CA SER A 696 -36.33 -18.43 -0.79
C SER A 696 -35.16 -19.25 -0.27
N ARG A 697 -33.97 -19.03 -0.84
CA ARG A 697 -32.71 -19.53 -0.32
C ARG A 697 -31.62 -18.46 -0.48
N ALA A 698 -30.74 -18.29 0.50
CA ALA A 698 -29.57 -17.45 0.36
C ALA A 698 -28.78 -17.85 -0.90
N LEU A 699 -28.23 -16.87 -1.64
CA LEU A 699 -27.42 -17.13 -2.83
C LEU A 699 -26.27 -18.09 -2.49
N MET A 700 -25.65 -17.86 -1.32
CA MET A 700 -24.69 -18.77 -0.66
C MET A 700 -24.87 -18.64 0.84
N THR A 701 -24.96 -19.74 1.57
CA THR A 701 -25.13 -19.75 3.03
C THR A 701 -23.79 -19.53 3.74
N ALA A 702 -23.84 -19.12 5.01
CA ALA A 702 -22.65 -18.94 5.84
C ALA A 702 -21.78 -20.23 5.91
N ASP A 703 -22.39 -21.41 5.91
CA ASP A 703 -21.67 -22.67 5.91
C ASP A 703 -21.02 -23.00 4.56
N GLU A 704 -21.61 -22.58 3.45
CA GLU A 704 -21.02 -22.70 2.11
C GLU A 704 -19.84 -21.72 1.97
N LEU A 705 -19.96 -20.50 2.53
CA LEU A 705 -18.91 -19.50 2.55
C LEU A 705 -17.63 -20.00 3.25
N LYS A 706 -17.77 -20.75 4.34
CA LYS A 706 -16.63 -21.37 5.04
C LYS A 706 -15.83 -22.35 4.16
N ARG A 707 -16.40 -22.83 3.08
CA ARG A 707 -15.84 -23.86 2.16
C ARG A 707 -15.44 -23.29 0.79
N LEU A 708 -15.24 -21.99 0.65
CA LEU A 708 -14.85 -21.36 -0.62
C LEU A 708 -13.50 -21.85 -1.18
N GLY A 709 -12.59 -22.33 -0.31
CA GLY A 709 -11.28 -22.85 -0.74
C GLY A 709 -10.44 -21.81 -1.46
N ASP A 710 -10.12 -22.08 -2.73
CA ASP A 710 -9.34 -21.16 -3.58
C ASP A 710 -10.18 -20.05 -4.24
N GLN A 711 -11.47 -19.96 -3.91
CA GLN A 711 -12.35 -18.92 -4.41
C GLN A 711 -12.52 -17.80 -3.40
N GLU A 712 -12.96 -16.65 -3.91
CA GLU A 712 -13.28 -15.44 -3.15
C GLU A 712 -14.53 -14.78 -3.73
N ILE A 713 -15.19 -13.97 -2.91
CA ILE A 713 -16.41 -13.28 -3.31
C ILE A 713 -16.15 -11.78 -3.28
N LEU A 714 -16.49 -11.11 -4.39
CA LEU A 714 -16.48 -9.66 -4.52
C LEU A 714 -17.93 -9.16 -4.45
N ILE A 715 -18.19 -8.23 -3.55
CA ILE A 715 -19.47 -7.57 -3.40
C ILE A 715 -19.27 -6.07 -3.58
N ALA A 716 -19.89 -5.50 -4.60
CA ALA A 716 -19.89 -4.05 -4.82
C ALA A 716 -21.31 -3.52 -4.70
N SER A 717 -21.46 -2.34 -4.09
CA SER A 717 -22.77 -1.69 -3.95
C SER A 717 -23.41 -1.44 -5.31
N GLY A 718 -24.65 -1.89 -5.49
CA GLY A 718 -25.43 -1.69 -6.71
C GLY A 718 -25.12 -2.67 -7.85
N SER A 719 -24.31 -3.71 -7.60
CA SER A 719 -23.96 -4.73 -8.59
C SER A 719 -24.19 -6.14 -8.05
N PRO A 720 -24.45 -7.13 -8.91
CA PRO A 720 -24.49 -8.52 -8.48
C PRO A 720 -23.13 -8.97 -7.92
N PRO A 721 -23.11 -9.82 -6.87
CA PRO A 721 -21.87 -10.35 -6.32
C PRO A 721 -21.14 -11.23 -7.35
N ILE A 722 -19.80 -11.20 -7.34
CA ILE A 722 -18.97 -11.95 -8.27
C ILE A 722 -18.21 -13.02 -7.50
N LEU A 723 -18.29 -14.26 -7.96
CA LEU A 723 -17.46 -15.35 -7.49
C LEU A 723 -16.22 -15.43 -8.38
N THR A 724 -15.03 -15.28 -7.79
CA THR A 724 -13.74 -15.28 -8.49
C THR A 724 -12.75 -16.24 -7.87
N ASP A 725 -11.69 -16.55 -8.60
CA ASP A 725 -10.58 -17.34 -8.07
C ASP A 725 -9.51 -16.43 -7.48
N LYS A 726 -8.87 -16.88 -6.41
CA LYS A 726 -7.75 -16.17 -5.77
C LYS A 726 -6.54 -16.12 -6.69
N VAL A 727 -5.92 -14.98 -6.79
CA VAL A 727 -4.62 -14.84 -7.43
C VAL A 727 -3.55 -15.48 -6.54
N LYS A 728 -2.64 -16.27 -7.13
CA LYS A 728 -1.45 -16.80 -6.46
C LYS A 728 -0.23 -16.32 -7.23
N TYR A 729 0.45 -15.27 -6.72
CA TYR A 729 1.55 -14.64 -7.46
C TYR A 729 2.69 -15.61 -7.77
N TYR A 730 2.95 -16.57 -6.90
CA TYR A 730 4.04 -17.54 -7.06
C TYR A 730 3.75 -18.65 -8.08
N GLU A 731 2.50 -18.79 -8.51
CA GLU A 731 2.12 -19.72 -9.59
C GLU A 731 2.09 -19.03 -10.97
N ASN A 732 2.42 -17.74 -11.04
CA ASN A 732 2.19 -16.94 -12.22
C ASN A 732 3.47 -16.22 -12.68
N ASP A 733 3.99 -16.61 -13.85
CA ASP A 733 5.21 -16.05 -14.43
C ASP A 733 5.16 -14.52 -14.59
N PHE A 734 3.97 -13.94 -14.79
CA PHE A 734 3.81 -12.49 -14.85
C PHE A 734 4.28 -11.77 -13.58
N PHE A 735 4.02 -12.35 -12.40
CA PHE A 735 4.49 -11.80 -11.13
C PHE A 735 5.91 -12.25 -10.82
N LEU A 736 6.24 -13.54 -11.07
CA LEU A 736 7.57 -14.09 -10.79
C LEU A 736 8.67 -13.32 -11.52
N THR A 737 8.46 -12.94 -12.79
CA THR A 737 9.43 -12.13 -13.56
C THR A 737 9.62 -10.71 -13.01
N LYS A 738 8.74 -10.25 -12.15
CA LYS A 738 8.82 -8.92 -11.51
C LYS A 738 9.51 -8.93 -10.17
N LEU A 739 9.67 -10.09 -9.57
CA LEU A 739 10.38 -10.20 -8.29
C LEU A 739 11.81 -9.67 -8.44
N LYS A 740 12.22 -8.87 -7.46
CA LYS A 740 13.55 -8.29 -7.33
C LYS A 740 13.84 -8.11 -5.86
N ASP A 741 15.08 -8.34 -5.48
CA ASP A 741 15.51 -8.12 -4.11
C ASP A 741 15.23 -6.70 -3.66
N ALA A 742 14.79 -6.57 -2.43
CA ALA A 742 14.57 -5.28 -1.80
C ALA A 742 15.89 -4.51 -1.68
N PRO A 743 15.89 -3.18 -1.78
CA PRO A 743 17.08 -2.40 -1.49
C PRO A 743 17.50 -2.58 -0.04
N ALA A 744 18.81 -2.68 0.21
CA ALA A 744 19.35 -2.85 1.56
C ALA A 744 19.07 -1.62 2.46
N VAL A 745 19.00 -0.43 1.85
CA VAL A 745 18.77 0.84 2.54
C VAL A 745 17.59 1.57 1.88
N SER A 746 16.79 2.24 2.68
CA SER A 746 15.70 3.10 2.23
C SER A 746 16.20 4.22 1.34
N ASP A 747 15.35 4.66 0.39
CA ASP A 747 15.60 5.90 -0.34
C ASP A 747 15.35 7.11 0.59
N VAL A 748 16.07 8.20 0.30
CA VAL A 748 15.92 9.50 0.92
C VAL A 748 15.37 10.47 -0.15
N ILE A 749 14.41 11.31 0.23
CA ILE A 749 13.84 12.35 -0.63
C ILE A 749 14.42 13.72 -0.29
N ARG A 750 14.53 14.02 1.00
CA ARG A 750 14.97 15.32 1.50
C ARG A 750 16.31 15.21 2.21
N ASP A 751 17.20 16.13 1.91
CA ASP A 751 18.42 16.29 2.68
C ASP A 751 18.09 16.84 4.07
N ASN A 752 18.89 16.46 5.07
CA ASN A 752 18.70 16.94 6.43
C ASN A 752 19.01 18.45 6.53
N PRO A 753 18.01 19.30 6.88
CA PRO A 753 18.24 20.74 7.04
C PRO A 753 18.96 21.09 8.35
N TYR A 754 19.11 20.14 9.27
CA TYR A 754 19.61 20.32 10.61
C TYR A 754 20.82 19.41 10.87
N PRO A 755 22.02 19.70 10.30
CA PRO A 755 23.18 18.85 10.44
C PRO A 755 23.65 18.68 11.90
N GLU A 756 23.30 19.60 12.79
CA GLU A 756 23.53 19.50 14.22
C GLU A 756 22.85 18.28 14.87
N ARG A 757 21.70 17.84 14.34
CA ARG A 757 21.02 16.62 14.81
C ARG A 757 21.83 15.35 14.54
N GLU A 758 22.53 15.30 13.41
CA GLU A 758 23.41 14.17 13.08
C GLU A 758 24.68 14.16 13.94
N ALA A 759 25.20 15.33 14.26
CA ALA A 759 26.33 15.45 15.19
C ALA A 759 25.98 14.91 16.58
N LEU A 760 24.74 15.11 17.04
CA LEU A 760 24.25 14.53 18.31
C LEU A 760 24.21 13.01 18.25
N LEU A 761 23.75 12.42 17.14
CA LEU A 761 23.75 10.96 16.94
C LEU A 761 25.16 10.36 16.92
N ALA A 762 26.15 11.12 16.41
CA ALA A 762 27.55 10.72 16.39
C ALA A 762 28.27 10.92 17.74
N GLY A 763 27.57 11.35 18.81
CA GLY A 763 28.15 11.64 20.11
C GLY A 763 29.00 12.91 20.11
N GLN A 764 28.96 13.73 19.08
CA GLN A 764 29.65 15.01 18.99
C GLN A 764 28.75 16.09 19.60
N GLN A 765 29.23 16.74 20.65
CA GLN A 765 28.54 17.94 21.12
C GLN A 765 28.58 19.02 20.04
N PRO A 766 27.44 19.64 19.68
CA PRO A 766 27.46 20.76 18.75
C PRO A 766 28.39 21.85 19.31
N LYS A 767 29.30 22.37 18.47
CA LYS A 767 30.21 23.42 18.87
C LYS A 767 29.40 24.64 19.29
N ARG A 768 29.31 24.91 20.59
CA ARG A 768 28.73 26.15 21.11
C ARG A 768 29.50 27.32 20.47
N LYS A 769 28.87 28.13 19.67
CA LYS A 769 29.41 29.41 19.24
C LYS A 769 29.51 30.26 20.53
N LYS A 770 30.73 30.71 20.87
CA LYS A 770 30.89 31.67 21.95
C LYS A 770 30.13 32.93 21.59
N GLN A 771 28.96 33.08 22.16
CA GLN A 771 28.27 34.35 22.22
C GLN A 771 28.74 35.11 23.46
N GLN A 772 28.80 36.39 23.33
CA GLN A 772 29.05 37.33 24.41
C GLN A 772 28.15 37.06 25.62
N GLN A 773 28.72 37.13 26.76
CA GLN A 773 28.19 36.82 28.06
C GLN A 773 26.76 37.26 28.27
N SER A 774 25.79 36.32 28.09
CA SER A 774 24.57 36.24 28.86
C SER A 774 24.83 35.36 30.09
N PRO A 775 24.15 35.50 31.21
CA PRO A 775 24.51 34.89 32.47
C PRO A 775 24.72 33.39 32.35
N VAL A 776 25.94 32.99 32.67
CA VAL A 776 26.49 31.66 32.53
C VAL A 776 25.73 30.71 33.43
N TRP A 777 25.03 29.75 32.80
CA TRP A 777 24.69 28.51 33.49
C TRP A 777 25.95 27.65 33.51
N GLU A 778 26.78 27.81 34.58
CA GLU A 778 27.85 26.84 34.80
C GLU A 778 27.25 25.47 35.08
N GLU A 779 27.74 24.47 34.34
CA GLU A 779 27.49 23.08 34.68
C GLU A 779 27.78 22.85 36.16
N ALA A 780 26.73 22.53 36.93
CA ALA A 780 26.88 22.16 38.31
C ALA A 780 27.84 20.96 38.39
N LYS A 781 29.04 21.15 39.00
CA LYS A 781 29.95 20.05 39.25
C LYS A 781 29.20 18.93 39.98
N PRO A 782 29.39 17.66 39.63
CA PRO A 782 28.71 16.57 40.27
C PRO A 782 28.95 16.59 41.78
N VAL A 783 27.93 16.88 42.52
CA VAL A 783 27.97 16.78 44.00
C VAL A 783 28.19 15.31 44.33
N LYS A 784 29.32 15.04 45.06
CA LYS A 784 29.63 13.70 45.58
C LYS A 784 28.38 13.20 46.33
N LYS A 785 27.92 12.04 45.95
CA LYS A 785 26.86 11.28 46.65
C LYS A 785 27.31 11.03 48.09
N SER A 786 26.69 11.72 49.03
CA SER A 786 26.70 11.34 50.42
C SER A 786 25.37 11.77 51.01
N ALA A 787 24.37 10.94 50.87
CA ALA A 787 23.26 10.70 51.78
C ALA A 787 22.27 9.72 51.13
N GLU A 788 22.09 8.61 51.78
CA GLU A 788 21.12 7.61 51.47
C GLU A 788 19.69 8.18 51.54
N PRO A 789 18.73 7.75 50.76
CA PRO A 789 17.34 8.21 50.87
C PRO A 789 16.70 7.61 52.12
N ILE A 790 16.33 8.46 53.05
CA ILE A 790 15.47 8.07 54.18
C ILE A 790 14.04 7.93 53.65
N TRP A 791 13.72 6.73 53.16
CA TRP A 791 12.38 6.21 53.17
C TRP A 791 12.37 5.05 54.15
N GLN A 792 12.13 5.31 55.44
CA GLN A 792 11.70 4.26 56.35
C GLN A 792 10.18 4.10 56.27
N GLU A 793 9.79 2.89 55.91
CA GLU A 793 8.47 2.30 56.11
C GLU A 793 7.87 2.66 57.46
N THR A 794 6.70 3.27 57.49
CA THR A 794 5.79 3.09 58.57
C THR A 794 4.79 1.99 58.22
N ALA A 795 5.24 0.77 58.46
CA ALA A 795 4.34 -0.37 58.58
C ALA A 795 3.57 -0.30 59.87
N GLY A 796 2.26 -0.35 59.73
CA GLY A 796 1.26 -0.99 60.50
C GLY A 796 1.21 -0.84 62.03
N ARG A 797 0.06 -0.39 62.50
CA ARG A 797 -0.65 -1.10 63.59
C ARG A 797 -2.13 -0.98 63.33
N GLU A 798 -2.71 -2.06 62.93
CA GLU A 798 -4.10 -2.39 63.22
C GLU A 798 -4.34 -2.38 64.69
N GLY A 799 -5.53 -1.94 65.08
CA GLY A 799 -6.05 -2.02 66.47
C GLY A 799 -7.50 -1.61 66.50
N GLU A 800 -8.34 -2.58 66.35
CA GLU A 800 -9.70 -2.75 66.87
C GLU A 800 -10.39 -1.50 67.51
N LYS A 801 -11.42 -1.00 66.90
CA LYS A 801 -12.81 -1.20 67.39
C LYS A 801 -13.81 -0.79 66.35
#